data_7cfc875ed2bb7c71069280d8c0b4bb93
#
_entry.id   7cfc875ed2bb7c71069280d8c0b4bb93
#
_cell.length_a   1.000
_cell.length_b   1.000
_cell.length_c   1.000
_cell.angle_alpha   90.00
_cell.angle_beta   90.00
_cell.angle_gamma   90.00
#
_symmetry.space_group_name_H-M   'P 1'
#
loop_
_entity.id
_entity.type
_entity.pdbx_description
1 polymer ?
#
loop_
_entity_poly.entity_id
_entity_poly.type
_entity_poly.pdbx_seq_one_letter_code
_entity_poly.pdbx_strand_id
1 'polypeptide(L)'
;MQPRIAKLPSPQRRRWLLCPIAAACATLALAGAPGTAPPAATTYRVIPLGTNGAVADINNKDQVAFTFYEGDVPRARFYDGSVVRDLGTFGGPAAVVYALNDLGQVAGTASTGPDTPYHAFRWSRQTGLVDLNGPGVGNSIATDINNKGQVVGVARFPTAFQQRAFRWSPNTGMVNLGALGPESSSVALAINDAGTAAGWSDEAQGPRLTQVTKWPAAGGGPIALNDFPSIASLAEDINNAGQIVGSAAFDTRLSDQAFIWTRQGGLQGLGTEPSYISWADGINEKGLVIGELWATPSDRNGIIWSRENGLLVIGTPGVDSSETNDLNNQGQVIGTLNGEGYIWTRAGGFVDLSSRVVGAPPGMTAFFGAAINDKGTIVAGTNTGTLVLLVPRAVYHQPPVAGAVTFTGPARANALLSFAAGFTDVDVRDTHKAVWTWGDGSKTVGTVSEKNGTGSVSGQHAYHAPGIYTVRLTLTDSSGKSSTVERRVVICGAQAAISGDGIFAASAFAANPGTRRASVGSFAFLSEGPGAGKGQVEVNVGALALRSSRVDAVTVEGTRIRYSGHGTVNGRGNHRFVLTVTRSAKTGGKDRIHVRITHTDPGTNAEVVDYDNVEVRGNLRSNDGAGKRVASGAEGDAVVEGRINFGVN
;
A
#
# COMPACT_ATOMS: atom_id res chain seq x y z
N MET A 1 39.47 4.51 -40.76
CA MET A 1 38.85 3.26 -40.27
C MET A 1 38.55 3.44 -38.82
N GLN A 2 37.37 3.85 -38.48
CA GLN A 2 36.93 3.91 -37.10
C GLN A 2 36.76 2.48 -36.59
N PRO A 3 37.30 2.13 -35.40
CA PRO A 3 37.02 0.84 -34.82
C PRO A 3 35.53 0.88 -34.38
N ARG A 4 34.70 0.07 -35.00
CA ARG A 4 33.38 -0.28 -34.46
C ARG A 4 33.63 -0.82 -33.07
N ILE A 5 33.26 -0.03 -32.07
CA ILE A 5 33.07 -0.55 -30.71
C ILE A 5 32.12 -1.70 -30.87
N ALA A 6 32.61 -2.95 -30.69
CA ALA A 6 31.75 -4.11 -30.58
C ALA A 6 30.69 -3.72 -29.54
N LYS A 7 29.42 -3.70 -29.97
CA LYS A 7 28.30 -3.60 -29.02
C LYS A 7 28.58 -4.66 -27.98
N LEU A 8 28.94 -4.25 -26.76
CA LEU A 8 28.74 -5.08 -25.60
C LEU A 8 27.31 -5.64 -25.77
N PRO A 9 27.08 -6.94 -25.57
CA PRO A 9 25.71 -7.38 -25.41
C PRO A 9 25.14 -6.41 -24.37
N SER A 10 24.21 -5.55 -24.81
CA SER A 10 23.55 -4.64 -23.89
C SER A 10 23.11 -5.50 -22.73
N PRO A 11 23.36 -5.12 -21.48
CA PRO A 11 22.61 -5.70 -20.41
C PRO A 11 21.17 -5.58 -20.84
N GLN A 12 20.53 -6.70 -21.16
CA GLN A 12 19.15 -6.72 -21.68
C GLN A 12 18.17 -6.35 -20.58
N ARG A 13 18.66 -5.98 -19.44
CA ARG A 13 17.99 -5.12 -18.51
C ARG A 13 17.71 -3.82 -19.25
N ARG A 14 16.55 -3.79 -20.02
CA ARG A 14 15.82 -2.55 -20.30
C ARG A 14 16.17 -1.77 -21.57
N ARG A 15 16.00 -2.36 -22.73
CA ARG A 15 15.78 -1.57 -23.95
C ARG A 15 14.33 -1.72 -24.42
N TRP A 16 13.51 -0.78 -24.00
CA TRP A 16 12.24 -0.51 -24.66
C TRP A 16 12.48 0.50 -25.79
N LEU A 17 12.60 0.02 -27.00
CA LEU A 17 12.32 0.82 -28.19
C LEU A 17 10.80 0.77 -28.38
N LEU A 18 10.12 1.88 -28.11
CA LEU A 18 8.71 2.09 -28.42
C LEU A 18 8.52 1.96 -29.95
N CYS A 19 7.99 0.84 -30.40
CA CYS A 19 7.46 0.70 -31.75
C CYS A 19 5.94 0.89 -31.67
N PRO A 20 5.33 1.82 -32.41
CA PRO A 20 3.89 1.95 -32.43
C PRO A 20 3.30 0.90 -33.34
N ILE A 21 2.72 -0.14 -32.80
CA ILE A 21 1.87 -1.08 -33.55
C ILE A 21 0.45 -0.98 -33.01
N ALA A 22 -0.45 -0.62 -33.91
CA ALA A 22 -1.87 -0.51 -33.68
C ALA A 22 -2.49 -1.89 -33.38
N ALA A 23 -3.36 -1.90 -32.37
CA ALA A 23 -4.04 -3.03 -31.82
C ALA A 23 -4.98 -3.76 -32.79
N ALA A 24 -4.98 -5.09 -32.70
CA ALA A 24 -6.15 -5.91 -33.01
C ALA A 24 -6.52 -6.67 -31.73
N CYS A 25 -7.64 -6.33 -31.11
CA CYS A 25 -8.20 -7.02 -29.95
C CYS A 25 -8.59 -8.46 -30.31
N ALA A 26 -7.97 -9.43 -29.62
CA ALA A 26 -8.54 -10.75 -29.43
C ALA A 26 -8.49 -11.07 -27.94
N THR A 27 -9.66 -11.05 -27.29
CA THR A 27 -9.85 -11.49 -25.91
C THR A 27 -9.66 -13.00 -25.82
N LEU A 28 -8.52 -13.46 -25.33
CA LEU A 28 -8.35 -14.84 -24.89
C LEU A 28 -8.56 -14.92 -23.37
N ALA A 29 -9.58 -15.68 -22.98
CA ALA A 29 -9.83 -16.01 -21.59
C ALA A 29 -8.76 -16.99 -21.10
N LEU A 30 -7.93 -16.57 -20.15
CA LEU A 30 -7.04 -17.44 -19.39
C LEU A 30 -7.88 -18.39 -18.52
N ALA A 31 -8.01 -19.64 -18.92
CA ALA A 31 -8.62 -20.69 -18.13
C ALA A 31 -7.65 -21.13 -17.02
N GLY A 32 -7.78 -20.52 -15.86
CA GLY A 32 -7.11 -20.97 -14.63
C GLY A 32 -7.81 -22.20 -14.05
N ALA A 33 -7.03 -23.18 -13.58
CA ALA A 33 -7.53 -24.29 -12.76
C ALA A 33 -8.27 -23.78 -11.50
N PRO A 34 -9.27 -24.51 -10.95
CA PRO A 34 -10.03 -24.07 -9.80
C PRO A 34 -9.18 -24.12 -8.53
N GLY A 35 -8.54 -23.04 -8.21
CA GLY A 35 -7.80 -22.81 -6.97
C GLY A 35 -8.40 -21.63 -6.24
N THR A 36 -8.38 -21.71 -4.91
CA THR A 36 -8.84 -20.72 -3.93
C THR A 36 -8.71 -19.28 -4.42
N ALA A 37 -9.76 -18.48 -4.25
CA ALA A 37 -9.84 -17.09 -4.68
C ALA A 37 -8.54 -16.32 -4.35
N PRO A 38 -7.96 -15.56 -5.30
CA PRO A 38 -6.75 -14.80 -5.04
C PRO A 38 -6.99 -13.80 -3.92
N PRO A 39 -5.96 -13.50 -3.10
CA PRO A 39 -6.06 -12.45 -2.09
C PRO A 39 -6.51 -11.14 -2.72
N ALA A 40 -7.19 -10.29 -1.95
CA ALA A 40 -7.74 -9.01 -2.38
C ALA A 40 -6.75 -8.28 -3.29
N ALA A 41 -7.20 -7.97 -4.50
CA ALA A 41 -6.32 -7.58 -5.59
C ALA A 41 -5.66 -6.23 -5.30
N THR A 42 -4.35 -6.22 -5.09
CA THR A 42 -3.56 -4.98 -5.02
C THR A 42 -3.88 -4.10 -6.23
N THR A 43 -4.31 -2.87 -5.99
CA THR A 43 -4.47 -1.85 -7.04
C THR A 43 -3.32 -0.85 -6.97
N TYR A 44 -3.09 -0.15 -8.07
CA TYR A 44 -1.98 0.79 -8.20
C TYR A 44 -2.48 2.20 -8.50
N ARG A 45 -1.89 3.21 -7.85
CA ARG A 45 -2.00 4.60 -8.28
C ARG A 45 -0.84 4.96 -9.20
N VAL A 46 -1.08 5.85 -10.15
CA VAL A 46 -0.08 6.30 -11.14
C VAL A 46 0.60 7.59 -10.68
N ILE A 47 1.92 7.62 -10.77
CA ILE A 47 2.73 8.85 -10.64
C ILE A 47 3.56 8.98 -11.93
N PRO A 48 3.30 9.96 -12.80
CA PRO A 48 4.11 10.17 -14.00
C PRO A 48 5.54 10.60 -13.65
N LEU A 49 6.54 10.01 -14.34
CA LEU A 49 7.96 10.35 -14.20
C LEU A 49 8.49 11.14 -15.41
N GLY A 50 7.83 11.07 -16.57
CA GLY A 50 8.20 11.75 -17.81
C GLY A 50 7.97 10.87 -19.04
N THR A 51 8.13 11.46 -20.23
CA THR A 51 8.06 10.77 -21.53
C THR A 51 9.47 10.40 -22.02
N ASN A 52 9.60 9.41 -22.92
CA ASN A 52 10.89 8.99 -23.50
C ASN A 52 11.95 8.52 -22.49
N GLY A 53 11.53 7.83 -21.43
CA GLY A 53 12.44 7.28 -20.43
C GLY A 53 12.69 5.77 -20.64
N ALA A 54 13.95 5.34 -20.40
CA ALA A 54 14.32 3.93 -20.23
C ALA A 54 14.70 3.69 -18.77
N VAL A 55 14.06 2.69 -18.14
CA VAL A 55 14.28 2.39 -16.73
C VAL A 55 15.63 1.73 -16.53
N ALA A 56 16.34 2.10 -15.48
CA ALA A 56 17.46 1.34 -14.95
C ALA A 56 17.05 0.55 -13.71
N ASP A 57 16.51 1.19 -12.66
CA ASP A 57 16.22 0.50 -11.42
C ASP A 57 15.25 1.25 -10.49
N ILE A 58 14.65 0.51 -9.56
CA ILE A 58 13.88 1.03 -8.44
C ILE A 58 14.36 0.40 -7.13
N ASN A 59 14.59 1.20 -6.09
CA ASN A 59 14.97 0.69 -4.79
C ASN A 59 13.78 0.55 -3.82
N ASN A 60 14.05 -0.02 -2.63
CA ASN A 60 13.04 -0.21 -1.58
C ASN A 60 12.58 1.09 -0.88
N LYS A 61 13.05 2.26 -1.32
CA LYS A 61 12.56 3.58 -0.90
C LYS A 61 11.65 4.24 -1.93
N ASP A 62 11.24 3.51 -2.97
CA ASP A 62 10.46 3.99 -4.12
C ASP A 62 11.21 5.09 -4.92
N GLN A 63 12.54 5.10 -4.84
CA GLN A 63 13.41 5.95 -5.64
C GLN A 63 13.72 5.23 -6.94
N VAL A 64 13.72 5.98 -8.05
CA VAL A 64 13.91 5.43 -9.40
C VAL A 64 15.10 6.09 -10.06
N ALA A 65 15.98 5.30 -10.64
CA ALA A 65 17.04 5.77 -11.53
C ALA A 65 16.70 5.35 -12.96
N PHE A 66 16.78 6.30 -13.90
CA PHE A 66 16.39 6.06 -15.29
C PHE A 66 17.15 6.97 -16.27
N THR A 67 17.21 6.55 -17.52
CA THR A 67 17.77 7.34 -18.61
C THR A 67 16.62 7.97 -19.39
N PHE A 68 16.64 9.28 -19.51
CA PHE A 68 15.71 10.07 -20.31
C PHE A 68 16.37 10.49 -21.60
N TYR A 69 15.65 10.48 -22.72
CA TYR A 69 16.19 10.85 -24.02
C TYR A 69 15.69 12.24 -24.46
N GLU A 70 16.60 13.19 -24.60
CA GLU A 70 16.37 14.50 -25.23
C GLU A 70 16.76 14.41 -26.72
N GLY A 71 15.78 14.10 -27.58
CA GLY A 71 16.09 13.59 -28.92
C GLY A 71 16.83 12.24 -28.81
N ASP A 72 18.05 12.19 -29.42
CA ASP A 72 18.89 10.98 -29.34
C ASP A 72 19.93 11.04 -28.20
N VAL A 73 19.93 12.10 -27.38
CA VAL A 73 20.90 12.28 -26.30
C VAL A 73 20.38 11.71 -24.98
N PRO A 74 21.04 10.68 -24.41
CA PRO A 74 20.65 10.12 -23.13
C PRO A 74 21.05 11.01 -21.96
N ARG A 75 20.14 11.22 -21.01
CA ARG A 75 20.33 11.95 -19.77
C ARG A 75 20.02 11.08 -18.57
N ALA A 76 20.93 11.02 -17.62
CA ALA A 76 20.72 10.29 -16.37
C ALA A 76 19.79 11.07 -15.44
N ARG A 77 18.71 10.43 -14.97
CA ARG A 77 17.70 11.02 -14.09
C ARG A 77 17.52 10.17 -12.84
N PHE A 78 17.15 10.84 -11.75
CA PHE A 78 16.84 10.20 -10.48
C PHE A 78 15.57 10.81 -9.88
N TYR A 79 14.59 9.96 -9.58
CA TYR A 79 13.40 10.32 -8.83
C TYR A 79 13.63 9.99 -7.35
N ASP A 80 13.53 10.97 -6.46
CA ASP A 80 13.85 10.82 -5.04
C ASP A 80 12.63 10.49 -4.16
N GLY A 81 11.49 10.16 -4.76
CA GLY A 81 10.20 9.98 -4.11
C GLY A 81 9.29 11.20 -4.21
N SER A 82 9.81 12.34 -4.66
CA SER A 82 9.06 13.58 -4.81
C SER A 82 9.38 14.35 -6.10
N VAL A 83 10.65 14.42 -6.47
CA VAL A 83 11.13 15.23 -7.59
C VAL A 83 12.08 14.42 -8.47
N VAL A 84 11.98 14.60 -9.79
CA VAL A 84 12.94 14.08 -10.75
C VAL A 84 14.12 15.06 -10.87
N ARG A 85 15.36 14.55 -10.74
CA ARG A 85 16.60 15.32 -10.83
C ARG A 85 17.44 14.86 -12.01
N ASP A 86 18.07 15.78 -12.70
CA ASP A 86 19.17 15.50 -13.62
C ASP A 86 20.45 15.22 -12.80
N LEU A 87 21.15 14.16 -13.15
CA LEU A 87 22.39 13.78 -12.46
C LEU A 87 23.63 14.48 -13.02
N GLY A 88 23.51 15.10 -14.21
CA GLY A 88 24.60 15.77 -14.89
C GLY A 88 25.50 14.83 -15.69
N THR A 89 26.60 15.39 -16.17
CA THR A 89 27.66 14.72 -16.95
C THR A 89 29.05 15.21 -16.50
N PHE A 90 30.12 14.70 -17.10
CA PHE A 90 31.49 15.18 -16.87
C PHE A 90 31.91 16.26 -17.91
N GLY A 91 30.97 17.01 -18.48
CA GLY A 91 31.19 18.04 -19.45
C GLY A 91 30.81 17.67 -20.88
N GLY A 92 30.51 16.39 -21.13
CA GLY A 92 29.94 15.93 -22.40
C GLY A 92 28.41 15.96 -22.44
N PRO A 93 27.77 15.56 -23.55
CA PRO A 93 26.33 15.68 -23.73
C PRO A 93 25.53 14.57 -23.06
N ALA A 94 26.10 13.37 -22.80
CA ALA A 94 25.38 12.16 -22.55
C ALA A 94 25.69 11.54 -21.19
N ALA A 95 24.68 10.98 -20.52
CA ALA A 95 24.83 10.11 -19.36
C ALA A 95 23.75 9.01 -19.34
N VAL A 96 24.15 7.79 -18.96
CA VAL A 96 23.28 6.59 -18.90
C VAL A 96 23.34 6.01 -17.51
N VAL A 97 22.20 5.62 -16.96
CA VAL A 97 22.08 4.91 -15.69
C VAL A 97 22.03 3.41 -15.94
N TYR A 98 22.69 2.63 -15.08
CA TYR A 98 22.65 1.16 -15.13
C TYR A 98 22.09 0.52 -13.84
N ALA A 99 22.39 1.08 -12.66
CA ALA A 99 21.97 0.48 -11.40
C ALA A 99 21.70 1.52 -10.30
N LEU A 100 20.90 1.11 -9.32
CA LEU A 100 20.54 1.90 -8.14
C LEU A 100 20.53 0.96 -6.91
N ASN A 101 21.15 1.38 -5.80
CA ASN A 101 21.09 0.63 -4.55
C ASN A 101 20.05 1.20 -3.56
N ASP A 102 19.82 0.48 -2.46
CA ASP A 102 18.89 0.90 -1.40
C ASP A 102 19.36 2.13 -0.60
N LEU A 103 20.61 2.56 -0.76
CA LEU A 103 21.08 3.83 -0.19
C LEU A 103 20.73 5.05 -1.04
N GLY A 104 20.17 4.85 -2.25
CA GLY A 104 19.88 5.89 -3.22
C GLY A 104 21.13 6.35 -3.97
N GLN A 105 22.11 5.46 -4.11
CA GLN A 105 23.31 5.69 -4.92
C GLN A 105 23.11 5.09 -6.31
N VAL A 106 23.42 5.85 -7.32
CA VAL A 106 23.24 5.48 -8.74
C VAL A 106 24.60 5.21 -9.36
N ALA A 107 24.71 4.12 -10.11
CA ALA A 107 25.87 3.80 -10.94
C ALA A 107 25.50 3.92 -12.43
N GLY A 108 26.46 4.36 -13.23
CA GLY A 108 26.25 4.56 -14.64
C GLY A 108 27.50 5.01 -15.37
N THR A 109 27.30 5.61 -16.55
CA THR A 109 28.39 6.16 -17.37
C THR A 109 28.01 7.54 -17.90
N ALA A 110 28.98 8.44 -17.96
CA ALA A 110 28.79 9.81 -18.46
C ALA A 110 29.93 10.22 -19.37
N SER A 111 29.63 11.02 -20.41
CA SER A 111 30.62 11.54 -21.35
C SER A 111 31.39 12.71 -20.73
N THR A 112 32.68 12.80 -21.07
CA THR A 112 33.60 13.84 -20.59
C THR A 112 33.72 15.00 -21.57
N GLY A 113 33.18 14.88 -22.79
CA GLY A 113 33.11 15.89 -23.83
C GLY A 113 32.34 15.40 -25.06
N PRO A 114 32.19 16.19 -26.15
CA PRO A 114 31.32 15.87 -27.29
C PRO A 114 31.62 14.53 -27.97
N ASP A 115 32.90 14.22 -28.19
CA ASP A 115 33.36 13.01 -28.86
C ASP A 115 34.38 12.24 -28.01
N THR A 116 34.31 12.41 -26.71
CA THR A 116 35.33 11.95 -25.76
C THR A 116 34.91 10.69 -25.02
N PRO A 117 35.86 10.07 -24.26
CA PRO A 117 35.61 8.87 -23.51
C PRO A 117 34.41 8.98 -22.57
N TYR A 118 33.75 7.84 -22.35
CA TYR A 118 32.76 7.69 -21.29
C TYR A 118 33.46 7.20 -20.03
N HIS A 119 33.19 7.86 -18.91
CA HIS A 119 33.66 7.45 -17.60
C HIS A 119 32.54 6.86 -16.76
N ALA A 120 32.82 5.79 -16.05
CA ALA A 120 31.94 5.24 -15.03
C ALA A 120 31.75 6.26 -13.91
N PHE A 121 30.52 6.40 -13.43
CA PHE A 121 30.24 7.28 -12.31
C PHE A 121 29.49 6.56 -11.19
N ARG A 122 29.62 7.10 -9.98
CA ARG A 122 28.67 6.91 -8.88
C ARG A 122 28.09 8.27 -8.52
N TRP A 123 26.79 8.34 -8.42
CA TRP A 123 26.11 9.51 -7.92
C TRP A 123 25.42 9.24 -6.58
N SER A 124 25.39 10.22 -5.70
CA SER A 124 24.51 10.24 -4.53
C SER A 124 24.07 11.66 -4.23
N ARG A 125 22.99 11.82 -3.45
CA ARG A 125 22.53 13.16 -3.03
C ARG A 125 23.59 13.94 -2.24
N GLN A 126 24.47 13.23 -1.55
CA GLN A 126 25.51 13.84 -0.68
C GLN A 126 26.75 14.25 -1.46
N THR A 127 27.17 13.45 -2.43
CA THR A 127 28.44 13.65 -3.15
C THR A 127 28.28 14.26 -4.53
N GLY A 128 27.04 14.30 -5.08
CA GLY A 128 26.83 14.57 -6.49
C GLY A 128 27.44 13.47 -7.37
N LEU A 129 27.77 13.83 -8.61
CA LEU A 129 28.39 12.96 -9.59
C LEU A 129 29.89 12.78 -9.28
N VAL A 130 30.34 11.57 -9.10
CA VAL A 130 31.73 11.21 -8.81
C VAL A 130 32.28 10.38 -9.97
N ASP A 131 33.35 10.84 -10.59
CA ASP A 131 34.13 10.09 -11.58
C ASP A 131 34.88 8.95 -10.89
N LEU A 132 34.69 7.73 -11.38
CA LEU A 132 35.32 6.53 -10.78
C LEU A 132 36.68 6.20 -11.40
N ASN A 133 37.03 6.85 -12.50
CA ASN A 133 38.30 6.63 -13.18
C ASN A 133 39.49 7.12 -12.34
N GLY A 134 40.48 6.28 -12.24
CA GLY A 134 41.80 6.67 -11.75
C GLY A 134 42.68 7.24 -12.89
N PRO A 135 43.86 7.76 -12.56
CA PRO A 135 44.79 8.29 -13.53
C PRO A 135 45.14 7.28 -14.64
N GLY A 136 44.99 7.74 -15.90
CA GLY A 136 45.33 6.94 -17.08
C GLY A 136 44.30 5.86 -17.46
N VAL A 137 43.22 5.70 -16.70
CA VAL A 137 42.12 4.82 -17.08
C VAL A 137 41.35 5.50 -18.22
N GLY A 138 41.13 4.77 -19.31
CA GLY A 138 40.37 5.24 -20.47
C GLY A 138 38.86 5.07 -20.28
N ASN A 139 38.18 4.63 -21.33
CA ASN A 139 36.73 4.37 -21.25
C ASN A 139 36.40 3.39 -20.13
N SER A 140 35.36 3.69 -19.39
CA SER A 140 34.80 2.80 -18.37
C SER A 140 33.29 2.87 -18.32
N ILE A 141 32.66 1.76 -17.93
CA ILE A 141 31.21 1.62 -17.78
C ILE A 141 30.97 0.95 -16.44
N ALA A 142 30.18 1.56 -15.58
CA ALA A 142 29.64 0.90 -14.39
C ALA A 142 28.42 0.08 -14.79
N THR A 143 28.32 -1.16 -14.32
CA THR A 143 27.22 -2.08 -14.64
C THR A 143 26.31 -2.28 -13.44
N ASP A 144 26.89 -2.33 -12.22
CA ASP A 144 26.12 -2.61 -11.01
C ASP A 144 26.74 -1.95 -9.76
N ILE A 145 25.92 -1.81 -8.71
CA ILE A 145 26.29 -1.22 -7.42
C ILE A 145 25.61 -1.95 -6.26
N ASN A 146 26.38 -2.38 -5.26
CA ASN A 146 25.83 -3.01 -4.06
C ASN A 146 25.44 -2.01 -2.95
N ASN A 147 24.83 -2.48 -1.87
CA ASN A 147 24.43 -1.64 -0.73
C ASN A 147 25.59 -1.15 0.15
N LYS A 148 26.84 -1.56 -0.14
CA LYS A 148 28.05 -0.95 0.44
C LYS A 148 28.62 0.18 -0.41
N GLY A 149 27.97 0.51 -1.54
CA GLY A 149 28.41 1.53 -2.47
C GLY A 149 29.64 1.13 -3.29
N GLN A 150 29.92 -0.19 -3.39
CA GLN A 150 30.93 -0.73 -4.29
C GLN A 150 30.31 -0.86 -5.68
N VAL A 151 31.02 -0.41 -6.69
CA VAL A 151 30.61 -0.41 -8.09
C VAL A 151 31.47 -1.38 -8.87
N VAL A 152 30.87 -2.16 -9.76
CA VAL A 152 31.57 -3.01 -10.71
C VAL A 152 31.27 -2.60 -12.14
N GLY A 153 32.05 -3.13 -13.07
CA GLY A 153 31.87 -2.88 -14.47
C GLY A 153 33.10 -3.23 -15.30
N VAL A 154 33.34 -2.47 -16.36
CA VAL A 154 34.45 -2.67 -17.28
C VAL A 154 35.20 -1.37 -17.50
N ALA A 155 36.53 -1.43 -17.59
CA ALA A 155 37.38 -0.28 -17.84
C ALA A 155 38.59 -0.65 -18.72
N ARG A 156 39.14 0.35 -19.42
CA ARG A 156 40.38 0.25 -20.18
C ARG A 156 41.53 0.77 -19.34
N PHE A 157 42.30 -0.13 -18.76
CA PHE A 157 43.42 0.21 -17.92
C PHE A 157 44.69 0.52 -18.76
N PRO A 158 45.59 1.42 -18.32
CA PRO A 158 46.80 1.80 -19.05
C PRO A 158 47.75 0.61 -19.35
N THR A 159 47.78 -0.37 -18.46
CA THR A 159 48.66 -1.54 -18.52
C THR A 159 48.02 -2.76 -19.19
N ALA A 160 46.78 -2.64 -19.68
CA ALA A 160 46.06 -3.74 -20.28
C ALA A 160 45.72 -3.44 -21.76
N PHE A 161 46.07 -4.36 -22.66
CA PHE A 161 45.68 -4.24 -24.08
C PHE A 161 44.17 -4.32 -24.28
N GLN A 162 43.49 -5.08 -23.45
CA GLN A 162 42.06 -5.34 -23.51
C GLN A 162 41.31 -4.66 -22.36
N GLN A 163 39.99 -4.63 -22.48
CA GLN A 163 39.13 -4.18 -21.39
C GLN A 163 39.18 -5.19 -20.22
N ARG A 164 39.09 -4.68 -19.00
CA ARG A 164 39.11 -5.50 -17.78
C ARG A 164 37.94 -5.18 -16.89
N ALA A 165 37.40 -6.19 -16.22
CA ALA A 165 36.51 -6.03 -15.10
C ALA A 165 37.17 -5.19 -14.01
N PHE A 166 36.40 -4.29 -13.41
CA PHE A 166 36.85 -3.51 -12.27
C PHE A 166 35.88 -3.64 -11.08
N ARG A 167 36.40 -3.38 -9.90
CA ARG A 167 35.62 -3.06 -8.71
C ARG A 167 36.14 -1.75 -8.14
N TRP A 168 35.20 -0.84 -7.89
CA TRP A 168 35.52 0.43 -7.26
C TRP A 168 34.92 0.51 -5.87
N SER A 169 35.62 1.13 -4.94
CA SER A 169 35.07 1.53 -3.63
C SER A 169 35.64 2.89 -3.21
N PRO A 170 34.99 3.61 -2.27
CA PRO A 170 35.53 4.89 -1.77
C PRO A 170 36.92 4.78 -1.16
N ASN A 171 37.27 3.62 -0.61
CA ASN A 171 38.54 3.39 0.10
C ASN A 171 39.67 2.96 -0.81
N THR A 172 39.38 2.28 -1.92
CA THR A 172 40.40 1.68 -2.78
C THR A 172 40.53 2.34 -4.14
N GLY A 173 39.53 3.20 -4.52
CA GLY A 173 39.38 3.63 -5.92
C GLY A 173 39.05 2.45 -6.84
N MET A 174 39.32 2.61 -8.13
CA MET A 174 39.08 1.60 -9.16
C MET A 174 40.22 0.56 -9.16
N VAL A 175 39.89 -0.70 -8.92
CA VAL A 175 40.81 -1.84 -8.90
C VAL A 175 40.51 -2.73 -10.11
N ASN A 176 41.56 -3.06 -10.88
CA ASN A 176 41.49 -4.06 -11.95
C ASN A 176 41.33 -5.47 -11.33
N LEU A 177 40.25 -6.15 -11.70
CA LEU A 177 39.94 -7.50 -11.21
C LEU A 177 40.63 -8.62 -12.00
N GLY A 178 41.27 -8.29 -13.13
CA GLY A 178 41.90 -9.25 -14.03
C GLY A 178 40.92 -9.99 -14.93
N ALA A 179 41.50 -10.88 -15.75
CA ALA A 179 40.81 -11.78 -16.65
C ALA A 179 41.42 -13.16 -16.55
N LEU A 180 40.80 -14.19 -17.11
CA LEU A 180 41.29 -15.59 -17.05
C LEU A 180 42.63 -15.76 -17.79
N GLY A 181 42.93 -14.94 -18.78
CA GLY A 181 44.21 -14.90 -19.45
C GLY A 181 44.81 -13.48 -19.52
N PRO A 182 46.14 -13.37 -19.76
CA PRO A 182 46.83 -12.06 -19.78
C PRO A 182 46.34 -11.13 -20.88
N GLU A 183 45.93 -11.65 -22.02
CA GLU A 183 45.39 -10.89 -23.17
C GLU A 183 43.87 -10.94 -23.31
N SER A 184 43.19 -11.58 -22.37
CA SER A 184 41.74 -11.75 -22.35
C SER A 184 41.05 -10.46 -21.97
N SER A 185 39.82 -10.24 -22.47
CA SER A 185 38.88 -9.24 -21.95
C SER A 185 38.11 -9.82 -20.75
N SER A 186 37.62 -8.96 -19.90
CA SER A 186 36.68 -9.34 -18.86
C SER A 186 35.71 -8.21 -18.51
N VAL A 187 34.51 -8.59 -18.09
CA VAL A 187 33.45 -7.67 -17.68
C VAL A 187 32.78 -8.24 -16.43
N ALA A 188 32.71 -7.44 -15.38
CA ALA A 188 31.83 -7.73 -14.24
C ALA A 188 30.44 -7.14 -14.54
N LEU A 189 29.38 -7.93 -14.44
CA LEU A 189 28.00 -7.53 -14.73
C LEU A 189 27.19 -7.28 -13.46
N ALA A 190 27.43 -8.06 -12.40
CA ALA A 190 26.70 -7.98 -11.14
C ALA A 190 27.63 -8.06 -9.93
N ILE A 191 27.21 -7.50 -8.80
CA ILE A 191 27.93 -7.55 -7.50
C ILE A 191 26.94 -7.72 -6.35
N ASN A 192 27.22 -8.65 -5.43
CA ASN A 192 26.44 -8.79 -4.21
C ASN A 192 26.99 -7.95 -3.04
N ASP A 193 26.26 -7.90 -1.92
CA ASP A 193 26.68 -7.13 -0.73
C ASP A 193 27.93 -7.72 -0.03
N ALA A 194 28.29 -8.97 -0.28
CA ALA A 194 29.59 -9.49 0.17
C ALA A 194 30.77 -8.88 -0.61
N GLY A 195 30.52 -8.30 -1.80
CA GLY A 195 31.51 -7.75 -2.70
C GLY A 195 32.04 -8.76 -3.72
N THR A 196 31.39 -9.93 -3.85
CA THR A 196 31.69 -10.88 -4.94
C THR A 196 31.06 -10.37 -6.22
N ALA A 197 31.85 -10.25 -7.28
CA ALA A 197 31.38 -9.88 -8.61
C ALA A 197 31.24 -11.11 -9.50
N ALA A 198 30.33 -11.04 -10.47
CA ALA A 198 30.08 -12.07 -11.46
C ALA A 198 29.95 -11.44 -12.86
N GLY A 199 30.24 -12.22 -13.90
CA GLY A 199 30.20 -11.76 -15.29
C GLY A 199 30.88 -12.76 -16.21
N TRP A 200 31.77 -12.27 -17.07
CA TRP A 200 32.49 -13.12 -18.02
C TRP A 200 33.93 -12.70 -18.24
N SER A 201 34.74 -13.64 -18.75
CA SER A 201 36.05 -13.39 -19.34
C SER A 201 36.18 -14.20 -20.63
N ASP A 202 36.77 -13.59 -21.66
CA ASP A 202 37.04 -14.32 -22.92
C ASP A 202 38.37 -15.10 -22.85
N GLU A 203 38.57 -15.96 -23.83
CA GLU A 203 39.85 -16.64 -24.06
C GLU A 203 40.76 -15.77 -24.93
N ALA A 204 42.07 -15.79 -24.65
CA ALA A 204 43.06 -14.92 -25.29
C ALA A 204 43.28 -15.20 -26.79
N GLN A 205 42.97 -16.40 -27.28
CA GLN A 205 43.25 -16.81 -28.63
C GLN A 205 42.11 -17.64 -29.27
N GLY A 206 41.65 -17.23 -30.44
CA GLY A 206 40.65 -17.96 -31.20
C GLY A 206 39.36 -17.16 -31.41
N PRO A 207 38.25 -17.82 -31.83
CA PRO A 207 36.93 -17.17 -31.79
C PRO A 207 36.67 -16.73 -30.39
N ARG A 208 36.21 -15.48 -30.19
CA ARG A 208 35.97 -14.88 -28.84
C ARG A 208 34.90 -15.66 -28.09
N LEU A 209 35.30 -16.77 -27.48
CA LEU A 209 34.48 -17.57 -26.60
C LEU A 209 34.60 -17.02 -25.19
N THR A 210 33.50 -16.88 -24.49
CA THR A 210 33.44 -16.39 -23.13
C THR A 210 33.20 -17.52 -22.13
N GLN A 211 33.71 -17.35 -20.92
CA GLN A 211 33.47 -18.22 -19.78
C GLN A 211 32.78 -17.43 -18.66
N VAL A 212 31.81 -18.07 -18.03
CA VAL A 212 31.21 -17.55 -16.79
C VAL A 212 32.29 -17.36 -15.75
N THR A 213 32.45 -16.13 -15.27
CA THR A 213 33.56 -15.77 -14.40
C THR A 213 33.05 -15.07 -13.14
N LYS A 214 33.61 -15.44 -11.98
CA LYS A 214 33.41 -14.71 -10.73
C LYS A 214 34.73 -14.15 -10.19
N TRP A 215 34.65 -13.02 -9.49
CA TRP A 215 35.74 -12.39 -8.77
C TRP A 215 35.39 -12.34 -7.28
N PRO A 216 36.08 -13.13 -6.43
CA PRO A 216 35.79 -13.17 -5.00
C PRO A 216 35.99 -11.80 -4.32
N ALA A 217 35.21 -11.53 -3.28
CA ALA A 217 35.32 -10.30 -2.50
C ALA A 217 36.70 -10.14 -1.84
N ALA A 218 37.28 -11.23 -1.37
CA ALA A 218 38.60 -11.27 -0.70
C ALA A 218 39.78 -11.12 -1.67
N GLY A 219 39.54 -11.01 -2.99
CA GLY A 219 40.60 -11.05 -4.00
C GLY A 219 40.92 -12.48 -4.43
N GLY A 220 42.12 -12.70 -5.04
CA GLY A 220 42.55 -14.01 -5.55
C GLY A 220 42.35 -14.18 -7.06
N GLY A 221 41.90 -13.14 -7.75
CA GLY A 221 41.73 -13.14 -9.20
C GLY A 221 40.44 -13.79 -9.71
N PRO A 222 40.26 -13.87 -11.03
CA PRO A 222 39.08 -14.45 -11.68
C PRO A 222 39.05 -15.98 -11.55
N ILE A 223 37.85 -16.53 -11.44
CA ILE A 223 37.59 -17.96 -11.36
C ILE A 223 36.52 -18.30 -12.40
N ALA A 224 36.86 -19.18 -13.36
CA ALA A 224 35.91 -19.75 -14.30
C ALA A 224 34.90 -20.67 -13.58
N LEU A 225 33.65 -20.65 -13.97
CA LEU A 225 32.58 -21.46 -13.37
C LEU A 225 32.08 -22.59 -14.27
N ASN A 226 32.39 -22.55 -15.57
CA ASN A 226 32.04 -23.57 -16.56
C ASN A 226 33.29 -24.08 -17.28
N ASP A 227 33.23 -25.34 -17.73
CA ASP A 227 34.34 -26.03 -18.41
C ASP A 227 34.28 -25.80 -19.93
N PHE A 228 33.14 -25.45 -20.49
CA PHE A 228 32.92 -25.28 -21.92
C PHE A 228 32.64 -23.79 -22.23
N PRO A 229 33.64 -23.04 -22.75
CA PRO A 229 33.39 -21.66 -23.20
C PRO A 229 32.50 -21.64 -24.44
N SER A 230 31.65 -20.64 -24.57
CA SER A 230 30.77 -20.39 -25.71
C SER A 230 30.78 -18.94 -26.13
N ILE A 231 30.09 -18.61 -27.23
CA ILE A 231 30.01 -17.21 -27.69
C ILE A 231 29.21 -16.28 -26.77
N ALA A 232 28.45 -16.85 -25.79
CA ALA A 232 27.58 -16.09 -24.91
C ALA A 232 27.53 -16.65 -23.45
N SER A 233 28.53 -17.44 -23.02
CA SER A 233 28.62 -17.87 -21.62
C SER A 233 28.96 -16.70 -20.71
N LEU A 234 28.03 -16.34 -19.81
CA LEU A 234 28.22 -15.23 -18.89
C LEU A 234 27.29 -15.35 -17.66
N ALA A 235 27.69 -14.72 -16.55
CA ALA A 235 26.82 -14.49 -15.42
C ALA A 235 26.09 -13.16 -15.59
N GLU A 236 24.77 -13.15 -15.39
CA GLU A 236 23.94 -11.94 -15.46
C GLU A 236 23.70 -11.36 -14.06
N ASP A 237 23.46 -12.21 -13.05
CA ASP A 237 23.09 -11.76 -11.72
C ASP A 237 23.66 -12.64 -10.61
N ILE A 238 23.78 -12.06 -9.40
CA ILE A 238 24.24 -12.73 -8.18
C ILE A 238 23.48 -12.22 -6.97
N ASN A 239 22.91 -13.13 -6.17
CA ASN A 239 22.26 -12.75 -4.91
C ASN A 239 23.23 -12.75 -3.70
N ASN A 240 22.75 -12.32 -2.53
CA ASN A 240 23.59 -12.26 -1.32
C ASN A 240 23.93 -13.64 -0.73
N ALA A 241 23.22 -14.69 -1.09
CA ALA A 241 23.61 -16.07 -0.81
C ALA A 241 24.79 -16.55 -1.68
N GLY A 242 25.21 -15.74 -2.67
CA GLY A 242 26.28 -16.06 -3.61
C GLY A 242 25.86 -17.03 -4.70
N GLN A 243 24.57 -17.18 -4.94
CA GLN A 243 24.03 -17.90 -6.10
C GLN A 243 24.15 -17.01 -7.33
N ILE A 244 24.68 -17.55 -8.41
CA ILE A 244 24.94 -16.85 -9.67
C ILE A 244 24.06 -17.46 -10.76
N VAL A 245 23.45 -16.63 -11.60
CA VAL A 245 22.62 -17.06 -12.74
C VAL A 245 23.12 -16.41 -14.03
N GLY A 246 22.75 -17.00 -15.16
CA GLY A 246 23.15 -16.51 -16.46
C GLY A 246 22.94 -17.59 -17.54
N SER A 247 23.83 -17.58 -18.54
CA SER A 247 23.86 -18.60 -19.60
C SER A 247 25.24 -19.25 -19.71
N ALA A 248 25.29 -20.54 -20.00
CA ALA A 248 26.52 -21.29 -20.20
C ALA A 248 26.32 -22.48 -21.13
N ALA A 249 27.36 -22.86 -21.87
CA ALA A 249 27.42 -24.13 -22.53
C ALA A 249 27.71 -25.25 -21.53
N PHE A 250 26.99 -26.36 -21.66
CA PHE A 250 27.17 -27.57 -20.85
C PHE A 250 27.88 -28.69 -21.59
N ASP A 251 28.04 -28.56 -22.88
CA ASP A 251 28.72 -29.52 -23.75
C ASP A 251 29.40 -28.83 -24.95
N THR A 252 30.03 -29.59 -25.80
CA THR A 252 30.74 -29.12 -26.99
C THR A 252 29.84 -28.64 -28.14
N ARG A 253 28.51 -28.70 -28.01
CA ARG A 253 27.54 -28.19 -29.01
C ARG A 253 27.44 -26.68 -28.99
N LEU A 254 28.02 -26.03 -27.96
CA LEU A 254 28.11 -24.57 -27.80
C LEU A 254 26.74 -23.87 -27.72
N SER A 255 25.66 -24.60 -27.40
CA SER A 255 24.34 -24.01 -27.13
C SER A 255 24.27 -23.54 -25.70
N ASP A 256 24.04 -22.24 -25.50
CA ASP A 256 23.94 -21.66 -24.17
C ASP A 256 22.60 -22.00 -23.53
N GLN A 257 22.67 -22.45 -22.29
CA GLN A 257 21.53 -22.82 -21.48
C GLN A 257 21.50 -21.99 -20.21
N ALA A 258 20.31 -21.58 -19.77
CA ALA A 258 20.10 -20.92 -18.50
C ALA A 258 20.60 -21.80 -17.34
N PHE A 259 21.36 -21.23 -16.43
CA PHE A 259 21.94 -21.93 -15.30
C PHE A 259 21.74 -21.21 -13.96
N ILE A 260 21.89 -21.98 -12.90
CA ILE A 260 22.19 -21.49 -11.56
C ILE A 260 23.50 -22.12 -11.07
N TRP A 261 24.40 -21.30 -10.56
CA TRP A 261 25.61 -21.77 -9.88
C TRP A 261 25.48 -21.57 -8.38
N THR A 262 25.89 -22.58 -7.62
CA THR A 262 25.98 -22.49 -6.16
C THR A 262 27.33 -23.05 -5.71
N ARG A 263 27.83 -22.60 -4.54
CA ARG A 263 29.10 -23.09 -3.98
C ARG A 263 29.12 -24.61 -3.75
N GLN A 264 27.98 -25.21 -3.43
CA GLN A 264 27.86 -26.63 -3.10
C GLN A 264 27.55 -27.50 -4.32
N GLY A 265 26.69 -27.00 -5.24
CA GLY A 265 26.20 -27.76 -6.37
C GLY A 265 26.94 -27.49 -7.68
N GLY A 266 27.87 -26.51 -7.71
CA GLY A 266 28.47 -26.09 -8.97
C GLY A 266 27.45 -25.46 -9.91
N LEU A 267 27.71 -25.53 -11.20
CA LEU A 267 26.87 -25.01 -12.28
C LEU A 267 25.83 -26.06 -12.68
N GLN A 268 24.55 -25.70 -12.65
CA GLN A 268 23.42 -26.57 -12.92
C GLN A 268 22.46 -25.88 -13.91
N GLY A 269 22.08 -26.57 -15.00
CA GLY A 269 21.07 -26.10 -15.94
C GLY A 269 19.69 -26.01 -15.30
N LEU A 270 18.88 -25.08 -15.75
CA LEU A 270 17.52 -24.89 -15.24
C LEU A 270 16.49 -25.87 -15.82
N GLY A 271 16.91 -26.79 -16.69
CA GLY A 271 16.03 -27.82 -17.29
C GLY A 271 15.34 -27.39 -18.57
N THR A 272 15.91 -26.43 -19.30
CA THR A 272 15.45 -26.10 -20.66
C THR A 272 15.84 -27.22 -21.66
N GLU A 273 15.06 -27.38 -22.72
CA GLU A 273 15.38 -28.34 -23.78
C GLU A 273 16.74 -27.99 -24.43
N PRO A 274 17.64 -28.95 -24.62
CA PRO A 274 18.99 -28.68 -25.16
C PRO A 274 19.03 -28.09 -26.58
N SER A 275 17.94 -28.19 -27.32
CA SER A 275 17.80 -27.60 -28.67
C SER A 275 17.45 -26.11 -28.64
N TYR A 276 17.03 -25.59 -27.49
CA TYR A 276 16.68 -24.18 -27.29
C TYR A 276 17.86 -23.44 -26.70
N ILE A 277 17.96 -22.15 -27.02
CA ILE A 277 18.88 -21.24 -26.34
C ILE A 277 18.12 -20.61 -25.17
N SER A 278 18.72 -20.52 -24.00
CA SER A 278 18.07 -19.92 -22.84
C SER A 278 19.04 -19.12 -21.96
N TRP A 279 18.54 -18.11 -21.32
CA TRP A 279 19.28 -17.25 -20.38
C TRP A 279 18.50 -17.11 -19.08
N ALA A 280 19.20 -16.95 -17.98
CA ALA A 280 18.66 -16.52 -16.70
C ALA A 280 19.13 -15.10 -16.44
N ASP A 281 18.18 -14.14 -16.38
CA ASP A 281 18.46 -12.70 -16.37
C ASP A 281 18.49 -12.12 -14.96
N GLY A 282 17.83 -12.77 -13.99
CA GLY A 282 17.76 -12.27 -12.61
C GLY A 282 17.45 -13.35 -11.58
N ILE A 283 17.92 -13.13 -10.36
CA ILE A 283 17.67 -13.98 -9.20
C ILE A 283 17.38 -13.15 -7.96
N ASN A 284 16.33 -13.53 -7.21
CA ASN A 284 16.06 -12.89 -5.92
C ASN A 284 16.79 -13.60 -4.75
N GLU A 285 16.68 -13.03 -3.55
CA GLU A 285 17.31 -13.58 -2.35
C GLU A 285 16.75 -14.95 -1.90
N LYS A 286 15.59 -15.35 -2.43
CA LYS A 286 14.98 -16.66 -2.18
C LYS A 286 15.32 -17.71 -3.23
N GLY A 287 16.13 -17.35 -4.23
CA GLY A 287 16.52 -18.26 -5.31
C GLY A 287 15.46 -18.47 -6.37
N LEU A 288 14.46 -17.59 -6.47
CA LEU A 288 13.58 -17.53 -7.63
C LEU A 288 14.33 -16.87 -8.78
N VAL A 289 14.33 -17.50 -9.93
CA VAL A 289 15.06 -17.07 -11.14
C VAL A 289 14.06 -16.70 -12.21
N ILE A 290 14.35 -15.63 -12.94
CA ILE A 290 13.66 -15.26 -14.18
C ILE A 290 14.63 -15.26 -15.34
N GLY A 291 14.11 -15.38 -16.56
CA GLY A 291 14.93 -15.38 -17.76
C GLY A 291 14.11 -15.60 -19.02
N GLU A 292 14.78 -16.03 -20.07
CA GLU A 292 14.22 -16.20 -21.40
C GLU A 292 14.59 -17.54 -22.01
N LEU A 293 13.74 -18.01 -22.89
CA LEU A 293 13.91 -19.20 -23.70
C LEU A 293 13.59 -18.86 -25.15
N TRP A 294 14.45 -19.24 -26.06
CA TRP A 294 14.30 -19.05 -27.51
C TRP A 294 14.25 -20.42 -28.22
N ALA A 295 13.06 -20.81 -28.58
CA ALA A 295 12.84 -22.04 -29.36
C ALA A 295 13.26 -21.86 -30.82
N THR A 296 13.12 -20.65 -31.39
CA THR A 296 13.63 -20.19 -32.66
C THR A 296 14.11 -18.73 -32.53
N PRO A 297 14.85 -18.18 -33.52
CA PRO A 297 15.29 -16.77 -33.47
C PRO A 297 14.15 -15.73 -33.35
N SER A 298 12.92 -16.11 -33.68
CA SER A 298 11.74 -15.25 -33.63
C SER A 298 10.76 -15.60 -32.49
N ASP A 299 11.02 -16.69 -31.79
CA ASP A 299 10.13 -17.22 -30.75
C ASP A 299 10.80 -17.08 -29.38
N ARG A 300 10.30 -16.14 -28.57
CA ARG A 300 10.85 -15.74 -27.30
C ARG A 300 9.81 -15.91 -26.20
N ASN A 301 10.15 -16.71 -25.20
CA ASN A 301 9.29 -16.94 -24.05
C ASN A 301 10.04 -16.67 -22.75
N GLY A 302 9.39 -15.95 -21.85
CA GLY A 302 9.86 -15.76 -20.49
C GLY A 302 9.86 -17.07 -19.70
N ILE A 303 10.80 -17.22 -18.79
CA ILE A 303 10.87 -18.36 -17.87
C ILE A 303 10.91 -17.92 -16.43
N ILE A 304 10.34 -18.74 -15.56
CA ILE A 304 10.42 -18.61 -14.10
C ILE A 304 10.88 -19.97 -13.56
N TRP A 305 11.93 -19.97 -12.74
CA TRP A 305 12.46 -21.19 -12.16
C TRP A 305 12.65 -21.07 -10.66
N SER A 306 12.42 -22.17 -9.94
CA SER A 306 12.85 -22.32 -8.56
C SER A 306 13.26 -23.77 -8.30
N ARG A 307 14.19 -23.98 -7.36
CA ARG A 307 14.65 -25.33 -6.98
C ARG A 307 13.50 -26.25 -6.57
N GLU A 308 12.49 -25.71 -5.94
CA GLU A 308 11.36 -26.47 -5.39
C GLU A 308 10.36 -26.90 -6.48
N ASN A 309 10.23 -26.14 -7.54
CA ASN A 309 9.12 -26.28 -8.51
C ASN A 309 9.58 -26.49 -9.95
N GLY A 310 10.87 -26.43 -10.19
CA GLY A 310 11.42 -26.53 -11.53
C GLY A 310 11.11 -25.32 -12.41
N LEU A 311 11.13 -25.55 -13.71
CA LEU A 311 10.96 -24.55 -14.76
C LEU A 311 9.49 -24.35 -15.11
N LEU A 312 9.06 -23.11 -15.18
CA LEU A 312 7.80 -22.65 -15.77
C LEU A 312 8.13 -21.81 -17.01
N VAL A 313 7.67 -22.20 -18.17
CA VAL A 313 7.70 -21.39 -19.40
C VAL A 313 6.42 -20.59 -19.48
N ILE A 314 6.51 -19.30 -19.80
CA ILE A 314 5.38 -18.38 -19.89
C ILE A 314 4.85 -18.40 -21.31
N GLY A 315 3.56 -18.74 -21.46
CA GLY A 315 2.94 -18.95 -22.76
C GLY A 315 3.36 -20.29 -23.40
N THR A 316 3.04 -20.47 -24.66
CA THR A 316 3.33 -21.66 -25.45
C THR A 316 4.41 -21.35 -26.49
N PRO A 317 5.60 -21.98 -26.43
CA PRO A 317 6.64 -21.77 -27.42
C PRO A 317 6.13 -22.00 -28.84
N GLY A 318 6.47 -21.10 -29.76
CA GLY A 318 6.01 -21.09 -31.14
C GLY A 318 4.61 -20.51 -31.37
N VAL A 319 3.91 -20.12 -30.33
CA VAL A 319 2.53 -19.55 -30.39
C VAL A 319 2.47 -18.20 -29.71
N ASP A 320 2.99 -18.11 -28.47
CA ASP A 320 2.95 -16.90 -27.65
C ASP A 320 4.32 -16.23 -27.59
N SER A 321 4.35 -14.90 -27.51
CA SER A 321 5.55 -14.14 -27.21
C SER A 321 5.46 -13.59 -25.79
N SER A 322 6.46 -13.87 -24.98
CA SER A 322 6.49 -13.38 -23.59
C SER A 322 7.89 -13.02 -23.12
N GLU A 323 7.96 -12.14 -22.14
CA GLU A 323 9.20 -11.68 -21.51
C GLU A 323 9.01 -11.62 -20.00
N THR A 324 10.08 -11.90 -19.25
CA THR A 324 10.21 -11.56 -17.84
C THR A 324 11.13 -10.36 -17.72
N ASN A 325 10.70 -9.30 -17.02
CA ASN A 325 11.46 -8.07 -16.94
C ASN A 325 12.17 -7.88 -15.60
N ASP A 326 11.50 -8.19 -14.49
CA ASP A 326 12.08 -8.06 -13.16
C ASP A 326 11.29 -8.89 -12.12
N LEU A 327 11.93 -9.12 -10.97
CA LEU A 327 11.35 -9.86 -9.83
C LEU A 327 11.78 -9.25 -8.51
N ASN A 328 10.94 -9.39 -7.48
CA ASN A 328 11.26 -8.95 -6.13
C ASN A 328 11.41 -10.11 -5.12
N ASN A 329 11.82 -9.78 -3.89
CA ASN A 329 11.97 -10.77 -2.82
C ASN A 329 10.63 -11.26 -2.23
N GLN A 330 9.50 -10.69 -2.64
CA GLN A 330 8.16 -11.22 -2.32
C GLN A 330 7.74 -12.34 -3.29
N GLY A 331 8.52 -12.58 -4.35
CA GLY A 331 8.23 -13.57 -5.38
C GLY A 331 7.21 -13.08 -6.42
N GLN A 332 7.10 -11.77 -6.57
CA GLN A 332 6.36 -11.14 -7.65
C GLN A 332 7.28 -11.00 -8.85
N VAL A 333 6.79 -11.37 -10.03
CA VAL A 333 7.46 -11.24 -11.33
C VAL A 333 6.61 -10.35 -12.22
N ILE A 334 7.24 -9.41 -12.91
CA ILE A 334 6.60 -8.57 -13.92
C ILE A 334 7.19 -8.85 -15.30
N GLY A 335 6.38 -8.66 -16.32
CA GLY A 335 6.79 -8.89 -17.71
C GLY A 335 5.68 -8.59 -18.70
N THR A 336 5.83 -9.15 -19.91
CA THR A 336 4.82 -9.06 -20.97
C THR A 336 4.44 -10.44 -21.49
N LEU A 337 3.20 -10.60 -21.90
CA LEU A 337 2.66 -11.76 -22.59
C LEU A 337 1.78 -11.27 -23.75
N ASN A 338 2.14 -11.61 -24.98
CA ASN A 338 1.45 -11.16 -26.19
C ASN A 338 1.24 -9.63 -26.27
N GLY A 339 2.22 -8.87 -25.76
CA GLY A 339 2.17 -7.40 -25.74
C GLY A 339 1.40 -6.77 -24.59
N GLU A 340 0.82 -7.57 -23.69
CA GLU A 340 0.14 -7.09 -22.49
C GLU A 340 1.03 -7.25 -21.25
N GLY A 341 1.11 -6.20 -20.42
CA GLY A 341 1.89 -6.25 -19.18
C GLY A 341 1.21 -7.12 -18.12
N TYR A 342 1.98 -7.97 -17.44
CA TYR A 342 1.48 -8.79 -16.36
C TYR A 342 2.26 -8.58 -15.04
N ILE A 343 1.62 -8.95 -13.95
CA ILE A 343 2.25 -9.30 -12.69
C ILE A 343 1.91 -10.75 -12.36
N TRP A 344 2.93 -11.54 -12.04
CA TRP A 344 2.78 -12.93 -11.65
C TRP A 344 3.19 -13.15 -10.21
N THR A 345 2.46 -14.01 -9.52
CA THR A 345 2.85 -14.61 -8.24
C THR A 345 2.51 -16.07 -8.25
N ARG A 346 3.24 -16.88 -7.47
CA ARG A 346 2.97 -18.31 -7.38
C ARG A 346 1.53 -18.64 -6.95
N ALA A 347 1.00 -17.89 -5.99
CA ALA A 347 -0.35 -18.11 -5.46
C ALA A 347 -1.46 -17.53 -6.35
N GLY A 348 -1.19 -16.43 -7.05
CA GLY A 348 -2.16 -15.67 -7.84
C GLY A 348 -2.13 -15.93 -9.34
N GLY A 349 -1.08 -16.65 -9.86
CA GLY A 349 -0.88 -16.81 -11.29
C GLY A 349 -0.60 -15.49 -12.00
N PHE A 350 -0.92 -15.44 -13.29
CA PHE A 350 -0.80 -14.25 -14.13
C PHE A 350 -2.00 -13.33 -13.95
N VAL A 351 -1.72 -12.05 -13.77
CA VAL A 351 -2.75 -11.00 -13.66
C VAL A 351 -2.35 -9.86 -14.60
N ASP A 352 -3.25 -9.41 -15.45
CA ASP A 352 -3.06 -8.23 -16.29
C ASP A 352 -2.78 -7.00 -15.40
N LEU A 353 -1.62 -6.38 -15.59
CA LEU A 353 -1.17 -5.23 -14.81
C LEU A 353 -2.10 -4.02 -15.03
N SER A 354 -2.57 -3.83 -16.26
CA SER A 354 -3.43 -2.69 -16.62
C SER A 354 -4.78 -2.74 -15.90
N SER A 355 -5.32 -3.94 -15.67
CA SER A 355 -6.55 -4.17 -14.90
C SER A 355 -6.44 -3.76 -13.41
N ARG A 356 -5.23 -3.57 -12.92
CA ARG A 356 -4.93 -3.20 -11.53
C ARG A 356 -4.67 -1.72 -11.32
N VAL A 357 -4.58 -0.93 -12.39
CA VAL A 357 -4.30 0.50 -12.30
C VAL A 357 -5.60 1.28 -12.15
N VAL A 358 -5.64 2.19 -11.16
CA VAL A 358 -6.83 2.98 -10.83
C VAL A 358 -6.49 4.47 -10.94
N GLY A 359 -7.36 5.23 -11.63
CA GLY A 359 -7.21 6.67 -11.77
C GLY A 359 -6.05 7.07 -12.69
N ALA A 360 -5.79 6.27 -13.72
CA ALA A 360 -4.82 6.63 -14.76
C ALA A 360 -5.26 7.90 -15.51
N PRO A 361 -4.30 8.73 -15.97
CA PRO A 361 -4.59 9.86 -16.85
C PRO A 361 -5.35 9.42 -18.12
N PRO A 362 -6.19 10.30 -18.71
CA PRO A 362 -6.91 10.00 -19.94
C PRO A 362 -5.97 9.51 -21.07
N GLY A 363 -6.37 8.46 -21.77
CA GLY A 363 -5.58 7.85 -22.86
C GLY A 363 -4.48 6.88 -22.43
N MET A 364 -4.19 6.77 -21.14
CA MET A 364 -3.22 5.85 -20.59
C MET A 364 -3.94 4.56 -20.18
N THR A 365 -3.92 3.55 -21.04
CA THR A 365 -4.75 2.32 -20.92
C THR A 365 -3.94 1.04 -20.78
N ALA A 366 -2.67 1.05 -21.20
CA ALA A 366 -1.79 -0.11 -21.09
C ALA A 366 -0.52 0.23 -20.31
N PHE A 367 -0.08 -0.70 -19.46
CA PHE A 367 1.07 -0.56 -18.56
C PHE A 367 1.97 -1.78 -18.65
N PHE A 368 3.25 -1.56 -18.93
CA PHE A 368 4.27 -2.58 -19.12
C PHE A 368 5.30 -2.46 -18.01
N GLY A 369 5.28 -3.38 -17.04
CA GLY A 369 6.20 -3.35 -15.91
C GLY A 369 7.64 -3.53 -16.35
N ALA A 370 8.54 -2.65 -15.89
CA ALA A 370 9.95 -2.64 -16.24
C ALA A 370 10.87 -2.92 -15.04
N ALA A 371 10.50 -2.47 -13.84
CA ALA A 371 11.23 -2.76 -12.60
C ALA A 371 10.26 -2.82 -11.41
N ILE A 372 10.55 -3.67 -10.41
CA ILE A 372 9.71 -3.86 -9.23
C ILE A 372 10.56 -3.94 -7.97
N ASN A 373 10.15 -3.25 -6.89
CA ASN A 373 10.82 -3.36 -5.59
C ASN A 373 10.09 -4.32 -4.63
N ASP A 374 10.66 -4.53 -3.43
CA ASP A 374 10.10 -5.43 -2.42
C ASP A 374 8.78 -4.96 -1.79
N LYS A 375 8.40 -3.70 -1.98
CA LYS A 375 7.07 -3.20 -1.60
C LYS A 375 6.01 -3.51 -2.67
N GLY A 376 6.42 -4.02 -3.83
CA GLY A 376 5.56 -4.20 -4.99
C GLY A 376 5.30 -2.91 -5.77
N THR A 377 6.06 -1.85 -5.53
CA THR A 377 6.02 -0.64 -6.38
C THR A 377 6.70 -0.95 -7.70
N ILE A 378 6.03 -0.63 -8.82
CA ILE A 378 6.46 -0.98 -10.18
C ILE A 378 6.76 0.31 -10.95
N VAL A 379 7.91 0.35 -11.63
CA VAL A 379 8.14 1.31 -12.70
C VAL A 379 7.65 0.71 -13.99
N ALA A 380 6.80 1.42 -14.73
CA ALA A 380 6.19 0.92 -15.95
C ALA A 380 6.29 1.93 -17.10
N GLY A 381 6.49 1.43 -18.31
CA GLY A 381 6.16 2.13 -19.54
C GLY A 381 4.67 2.09 -19.81
N THR A 382 4.16 3.01 -20.62
CA THR A 382 2.74 3.05 -20.99
C THR A 382 2.57 3.15 -22.50
N ASN A 383 1.37 2.87 -22.99
CA ASN A 383 0.98 3.04 -24.41
C ASN A 383 1.12 4.50 -24.90
N THR A 384 1.24 5.48 -24.01
CA THR A 384 1.46 6.89 -24.36
C THR A 384 2.95 7.26 -24.39
N GLY A 385 3.87 6.30 -24.22
CA GLY A 385 5.31 6.58 -24.12
C GLY A 385 5.73 7.26 -22.83
N THR A 386 4.87 7.30 -21.84
CA THR A 386 5.15 7.88 -20.53
C THR A 386 5.70 6.81 -19.59
N LEU A 387 6.81 7.13 -18.91
CA LEU A 387 7.30 6.36 -17.78
C LEU A 387 6.52 6.74 -16.52
N VAL A 388 6.04 5.76 -15.78
CA VAL A 388 5.24 5.98 -14.58
C VAL A 388 5.73 5.12 -13.43
N LEU A 389 5.48 5.57 -12.20
CA LEU A 389 5.58 4.77 -11.00
C LEU A 389 4.16 4.31 -10.62
N LEU A 390 3.97 3.01 -10.54
CA LEU A 390 2.77 2.36 -10.05
C LEU A 390 2.99 2.00 -8.58
N VAL A 391 2.42 2.81 -7.69
CA VAL A 391 2.56 2.60 -6.25
C VAL A 391 1.38 1.75 -5.78
N PRO A 392 1.63 0.60 -5.11
CA PRO A 392 0.56 -0.19 -4.55
C PRO A 392 -0.31 0.72 -3.68
N ARG A 393 -1.58 0.82 -4.00
CA ARG A 393 -2.52 1.19 -2.97
C ARG A 393 -2.51 -0.01 -2.03
N ALA A 394 -2.08 0.17 -0.79
CA ALA A 394 -2.63 -0.64 0.26
C ALA A 394 -4.12 -0.67 -0.04
N VAL A 395 -4.70 -1.86 -0.24
CA VAL A 395 -6.15 -1.98 -0.30
C VAL A 395 -6.59 -1.33 1.00
N TYR A 396 -7.05 -0.08 0.90
CA TYR A 396 -7.54 0.62 2.07
C TYR A 396 -8.91 0.01 2.25
N HIS A 397 -8.91 -1.17 2.90
CA HIS A 397 -10.14 -1.75 3.35
C HIS A 397 -10.82 -0.69 4.19
N GLN A 398 -11.92 -0.21 3.69
CA GLN A 398 -12.74 0.71 4.45
C GLN A 398 -13.40 -0.08 5.56
N PRO A 399 -13.48 0.47 6.78
CA PRO A 399 -14.23 -0.22 7.81
C PRO A 399 -15.69 -0.36 7.35
N PRO A 400 -16.34 -1.49 7.66
CA PRO A 400 -17.75 -1.67 7.36
C PRO A 400 -18.57 -0.56 8.01
N VAL A 401 -19.66 -0.16 7.37
CA VAL A 401 -20.59 0.84 7.91
C VAL A 401 -21.74 0.13 8.60
N ALA A 402 -21.69 0.06 9.93
CA ALA A 402 -22.77 -0.50 10.73
C ALA A 402 -23.96 0.48 10.78
N GLY A 403 -25.15 -0.02 10.46
CA GLY A 403 -26.40 0.70 10.58
C GLY A 403 -26.90 0.78 12.03
N ALA A 404 -28.00 1.50 12.24
CA ALA A 404 -28.57 1.67 13.56
C ALA A 404 -28.99 0.33 14.20
N VAL A 405 -28.65 0.14 15.47
CA VAL A 405 -29.11 -0.99 16.25
C VAL A 405 -30.60 -0.90 16.52
N THR A 406 -31.35 -1.94 16.20
CA THR A 406 -32.75 -2.11 16.54
C THR A 406 -32.92 -3.23 17.55
N PHE A 407 -34.00 -3.24 18.30
CA PHE A 407 -34.34 -4.37 19.15
C PHE A 407 -35.85 -4.61 19.18
N THR A 408 -36.22 -5.84 19.48
CA THR A 408 -37.60 -6.30 19.69
C THR A 408 -37.68 -7.11 20.99
N GLY A 409 -38.89 -7.23 21.51
CA GLY A 409 -39.14 -7.89 22.77
C GLY A 409 -39.51 -6.90 23.89
N PRO A 410 -39.97 -7.40 25.02
CA PRO A 410 -40.36 -6.56 26.17
C PRO A 410 -39.10 -6.04 26.88
N ALA A 411 -38.93 -4.72 26.93
CA ALA A 411 -37.78 -4.05 27.57
C ALA A 411 -37.92 -4.08 29.11
N ARG A 412 -37.93 -5.26 29.70
CA ARG A 412 -38.07 -5.53 31.13
C ARG A 412 -36.95 -6.42 31.65
N ALA A 413 -36.62 -6.28 32.92
CA ALA A 413 -35.64 -7.17 33.58
C ALA A 413 -36.05 -8.65 33.43
N ASN A 414 -35.08 -9.50 33.18
CA ASN A 414 -35.21 -10.95 32.95
C ASN A 414 -35.99 -11.35 31.68
N ALA A 415 -36.32 -10.39 30.80
CA ALA A 415 -36.92 -10.69 29.51
C ALA A 415 -35.86 -10.75 28.42
N LEU A 416 -35.98 -11.73 27.50
CA LEU A 416 -35.09 -11.86 26.37
C LEU A 416 -35.42 -10.79 25.29
N LEU A 417 -34.41 -10.02 24.92
CA LEU A 417 -34.46 -9.04 23.82
C LEU A 417 -33.69 -9.58 22.65
N SER A 418 -34.20 -9.37 21.46
CA SER A 418 -33.52 -9.65 20.18
C SER A 418 -33.05 -8.37 19.55
N PHE A 419 -31.75 -8.28 19.25
CA PHE A 419 -31.11 -7.11 18.66
C PHE A 419 -30.71 -7.41 17.21
N ALA A 420 -30.77 -6.40 16.37
CA ALA A 420 -30.29 -6.48 14.99
C ALA A 420 -29.76 -5.13 14.51
N ALA A 421 -28.79 -5.18 13.60
CA ALA A 421 -28.30 -4.04 12.84
C ALA A 421 -27.97 -4.50 11.41
N GLY A 422 -28.35 -3.71 10.41
CA GLY A 422 -27.84 -3.88 9.06
C GLY A 422 -26.45 -3.29 8.93
N PHE A 423 -25.71 -3.68 7.89
CA PHE A 423 -24.45 -3.04 7.55
C PHE A 423 -24.19 -3.07 6.04
N THR A 424 -23.27 -2.23 5.61
CA THR A 424 -22.72 -2.21 4.25
C THR A 424 -21.20 -2.12 4.32
N ASP A 425 -20.53 -2.76 3.36
CA ASP A 425 -19.11 -2.64 3.13
C ASP A 425 -18.85 -2.42 1.64
N VAL A 426 -18.01 -1.48 1.29
CA VAL A 426 -17.59 -1.24 -0.10
C VAL A 426 -16.65 -2.34 -0.59
N ASP A 427 -15.97 -3.02 0.33
CA ASP A 427 -15.09 -4.14 0.06
C ASP A 427 -15.91 -5.43 0.01
N VAL A 428 -16.69 -5.58 -1.05
CA VAL A 428 -17.75 -6.61 -1.24
C VAL A 428 -17.31 -8.06 -1.06
N ARG A 429 -16.02 -8.33 -0.96
CA ARG A 429 -15.42 -9.66 -0.73
C ARG A 429 -15.01 -9.90 0.71
N ASP A 430 -15.01 -8.86 1.54
CA ASP A 430 -14.68 -9.01 2.94
C ASP A 430 -15.76 -9.81 3.67
N THR A 431 -15.33 -10.62 4.62
CA THR A 431 -16.18 -11.31 5.58
C THR A 431 -16.10 -10.61 6.92
N HIS A 432 -17.16 -10.70 7.71
CA HIS A 432 -17.29 -9.89 8.91
C HIS A 432 -17.45 -10.73 10.17
N LYS A 433 -16.89 -10.21 11.27
CA LYS A 433 -17.12 -10.70 12.64
C LYS A 433 -17.78 -9.60 13.45
N ALA A 434 -18.72 -9.99 14.32
CA ALA A 434 -19.48 -9.05 15.13
C ALA A 434 -19.39 -9.39 16.61
N VAL A 435 -19.26 -8.36 17.45
CA VAL A 435 -19.31 -8.51 18.92
C VAL A 435 -20.29 -7.51 19.48
N TRP A 436 -21.26 -8.02 20.25
CA TRP A 436 -22.17 -7.24 21.05
C TRP A 436 -21.57 -7.03 22.45
N THR A 437 -21.58 -5.79 22.92
CA THR A 437 -21.30 -5.42 24.32
C THR A 437 -22.58 -4.81 24.89
N TRP A 438 -23.12 -5.42 25.93
CA TRP A 438 -24.48 -5.15 26.38
C TRP A 438 -24.64 -3.99 27.35
N GLY A 439 -23.53 -3.46 27.86
CA GLY A 439 -23.53 -2.33 28.79
C GLY A 439 -23.71 -2.72 30.26
N ASP A 440 -23.92 -4.00 30.55
CA ASP A 440 -23.96 -4.58 31.90
C ASP A 440 -22.66 -5.34 32.26
N GLY A 441 -21.63 -5.19 31.45
CA GLY A 441 -20.33 -5.87 31.58
C GLY A 441 -20.22 -7.13 30.75
N SER A 442 -21.32 -7.67 30.23
CA SER A 442 -21.32 -8.88 29.40
C SER A 442 -21.10 -8.59 27.90
N LYS A 443 -20.62 -9.61 27.18
CA LYS A 443 -20.37 -9.58 25.73
C LYS A 443 -20.79 -10.90 25.10
N THR A 444 -21.26 -10.85 23.85
CA THR A 444 -21.54 -12.04 23.03
C THR A 444 -21.08 -11.84 21.59
N VAL A 445 -20.77 -12.94 20.90
CA VAL A 445 -20.52 -12.93 19.46
C VAL A 445 -21.86 -12.74 18.74
N GLY A 446 -21.90 -11.84 17.77
CA GLY A 446 -23.06 -11.63 16.92
C GLY A 446 -23.11 -12.64 15.78
N THR A 447 -24.31 -13.05 15.39
CA THR A 447 -24.53 -13.86 14.19
C THR A 447 -24.59 -12.93 12.98
N VAL A 448 -23.63 -13.10 12.04
CA VAL A 448 -23.55 -12.33 10.80
C VAL A 448 -24.19 -13.13 9.67
N SER A 449 -25.03 -12.47 8.87
CA SER A 449 -25.56 -12.97 7.61
C SER A 449 -25.28 -11.92 6.53
N GLU A 450 -24.49 -12.28 5.52
CA GLU A 450 -23.96 -11.31 4.55
C GLU A 450 -23.87 -11.85 3.13
N LYS A 451 -23.96 -10.95 2.16
CA LYS A 451 -23.75 -11.23 0.74
C LYS A 451 -23.34 -9.95 0.01
N ASN A 452 -22.24 -10.00 -0.74
CA ASN A 452 -21.77 -8.91 -1.62
C ASN A 452 -21.68 -7.55 -0.92
N GLY A 453 -20.97 -7.50 0.22
CA GLY A 453 -20.76 -6.24 0.96
C GLY A 453 -22.00 -5.67 1.66
N THR A 454 -23.08 -6.44 1.78
CA THR A 454 -24.27 -6.06 2.52
C THR A 454 -24.67 -7.18 3.47
N GLY A 455 -25.11 -6.84 4.68
CA GLY A 455 -25.48 -7.88 5.63
C GLY A 455 -26.28 -7.37 6.82
N SER A 456 -26.52 -8.30 7.73
CA SER A 456 -27.14 -8.02 9.02
C SER A 456 -26.42 -8.79 10.13
N VAL A 457 -26.44 -8.20 11.31
CA VAL A 457 -25.93 -8.81 12.55
C VAL A 457 -27.08 -8.97 13.50
N SER A 458 -27.22 -10.15 14.10
CA SER A 458 -28.21 -10.42 15.15
C SER A 458 -27.55 -10.86 16.46
N GLY A 459 -28.26 -10.66 17.57
CA GLY A 459 -27.85 -11.08 18.88
C GLY A 459 -29.04 -11.07 19.85
N GLN A 460 -28.91 -11.79 20.97
CA GLN A 460 -29.94 -11.82 22.02
C GLN A 460 -29.31 -11.57 23.38
N HIS A 461 -30.04 -10.86 24.24
CA HIS A 461 -29.60 -10.58 25.59
C HIS A 461 -30.78 -10.37 26.55
N ALA A 462 -30.62 -10.75 27.80
CA ALA A 462 -31.54 -10.51 28.90
C ALA A 462 -30.83 -9.75 30.04
N TYR A 463 -31.34 -8.60 30.40
CA TYR A 463 -30.81 -7.83 31.54
C TYR A 463 -31.44 -8.29 32.83
N HIS A 464 -30.65 -8.49 33.89
CA HIS A 464 -31.12 -8.95 35.18
C HIS A 464 -31.63 -7.82 36.10
N ALA A 465 -31.26 -6.59 35.82
CA ALA A 465 -31.68 -5.43 36.61
C ALA A 465 -32.30 -4.34 35.73
N PRO A 466 -33.23 -3.54 36.28
CA PRO A 466 -33.67 -2.32 35.62
C PRO A 466 -32.51 -1.32 35.50
N GLY A 467 -32.47 -0.55 34.40
CA GLY A 467 -31.43 0.44 34.18
C GLY A 467 -31.40 0.96 32.77
N ILE A 468 -30.50 1.89 32.52
CA ILE A 468 -30.18 2.42 31.19
C ILE A 468 -28.86 1.78 30.76
N TYR A 469 -28.91 0.98 29.72
CA TYR A 469 -27.78 0.22 29.20
C TYR A 469 -27.36 0.76 27.84
N THR A 470 -26.04 0.90 27.61
CA THR A 470 -25.50 1.24 26.29
C THR A 470 -25.09 -0.05 25.59
N VAL A 471 -25.90 -0.48 24.66
CA VAL A 471 -25.59 -1.61 23.76
C VAL A 471 -24.67 -1.10 22.66
N ARG A 472 -23.55 -1.79 22.49
CA ARG A 472 -22.57 -1.48 21.46
C ARG A 472 -22.39 -2.69 20.56
N LEU A 473 -22.51 -2.48 19.25
CA LEU A 473 -22.09 -3.43 18.23
C LEU A 473 -20.74 -2.99 17.67
N THR A 474 -19.77 -3.86 17.72
CA THR A 474 -18.50 -3.71 16.98
C THR A 474 -18.50 -4.72 15.84
N LEU A 475 -18.38 -4.23 14.62
CA LEU A 475 -18.29 -5.02 13.39
C LEU A 475 -16.89 -4.88 12.83
N THR A 476 -16.21 -6.01 12.56
CA THR A 476 -14.84 -6.06 12.09
C THR A 476 -14.78 -6.88 10.81
N ASP A 477 -14.16 -6.34 9.76
CA ASP A 477 -13.93 -7.02 8.49
C ASP A 477 -12.75 -8.00 8.54
N SER A 478 -12.55 -8.75 7.46
CA SER A 478 -11.45 -9.71 7.32
C SER A 478 -10.06 -9.06 7.27
N SER A 479 -9.98 -7.76 6.99
CA SER A 479 -8.76 -6.95 6.99
C SER A 479 -8.41 -6.38 8.39
N GLY A 480 -9.30 -6.56 9.38
CA GLY A 480 -9.13 -6.05 10.75
C GLY A 480 -9.62 -4.61 10.94
N LYS A 481 -10.29 -3.99 9.94
CA LYS A 481 -10.92 -2.67 10.11
C LYS A 481 -12.26 -2.84 10.82
N SER A 482 -12.61 -1.87 11.66
CA SER A 482 -13.81 -1.98 12.48
C SER A 482 -14.62 -0.70 12.48
N SER A 483 -15.93 -0.86 12.57
CA SER A 483 -16.86 0.20 12.94
C SER A 483 -17.64 -0.17 14.19
N THR A 484 -18.15 0.85 14.86
CA THR A 484 -18.91 0.68 16.09
C THR A 484 -20.16 1.54 16.05
N VAL A 485 -21.27 0.95 16.44
CA VAL A 485 -22.55 1.66 16.61
C VAL A 485 -23.10 1.38 18.00
N GLU A 486 -23.71 2.38 18.59
CA GLU A 486 -24.25 2.29 19.93
C GLU A 486 -25.75 2.59 19.95
N ARG A 487 -26.44 1.96 20.89
CA ARG A 487 -27.83 2.26 21.21
C ARG A 487 -28.05 2.20 22.71
N ARG A 488 -28.80 3.17 23.25
CA ARG A 488 -29.32 3.07 24.60
C ARG A 488 -30.58 2.23 24.64
N VAL A 489 -30.67 1.39 25.65
CA VAL A 489 -31.82 0.56 25.94
C VAL A 489 -32.22 0.78 27.39
N VAL A 490 -33.47 1.13 27.59
CA VAL A 490 -34.03 1.34 28.94
C VAL A 490 -34.77 0.07 29.34
N ILE A 491 -34.31 -0.59 30.38
CA ILE A 491 -34.88 -1.81 30.94
C ILE A 491 -35.70 -1.44 32.17
N CYS A 492 -37.00 -1.71 32.14
CA CYS A 492 -37.91 -1.43 33.25
C CYS A 492 -37.92 -2.56 34.27
N GLY A 493 -38.23 -2.23 35.52
CA GLY A 493 -38.54 -3.21 36.59
C GLY A 493 -39.89 -3.89 36.38
N ALA A 494 -40.25 -4.76 37.33
CA ALA A 494 -41.54 -5.50 37.29
C ALA A 494 -42.76 -4.59 37.55
N GLN A 495 -42.57 -3.44 38.20
CA GLN A 495 -43.63 -2.42 38.37
C GLN A 495 -43.54 -1.36 37.29
N ALA A 496 -44.69 -0.78 36.91
CA ALA A 496 -44.82 0.20 35.83
C ALA A 496 -43.82 1.36 36.00
N ALA A 497 -42.98 1.54 35.01
CA ALA A 497 -41.99 2.60 35.00
C ALA A 497 -42.28 3.57 33.85
N ILE A 498 -42.01 4.87 34.09
CA ILE A 498 -42.00 5.87 33.04
C ILE A 498 -40.62 5.85 32.43
N SER A 499 -40.53 5.52 31.16
CA SER A 499 -39.25 5.40 30.47
C SER A 499 -39.31 5.97 29.04
N GLY A 500 -38.18 6.34 28.52
CA GLY A 500 -38.04 6.75 27.13
C GLY A 500 -36.59 6.88 26.73
N ASP A 501 -36.35 6.69 25.46
CA ASP A 501 -35.08 6.93 24.80
C ASP A 501 -35.31 7.52 23.41
N GLY A 502 -34.33 8.21 22.89
CA GLY A 502 -34.44 8.75 21.53
C GLY A 502 -33.30 9.68 21.16
N ILE A 503 -33.40 10.16 19.93
CA ILE A 503 -32.52 11.20 19.39
C ILE A 503 -33.33 12.46 19.11
N PHE A 504 -32.72 13.61 19.19
CA PHE A 504 -33.32 14.90 18.89
C PHE A 504 -32.35 15.83 18.16
N ALA A 505 -32.87 16.75 17.35
CA ALA A 505 -32.06 17.80 16.77
C ALA A 505 -31.65 18.78 17.87
N ALA A 506 -30.38 18.90 18.15
CA ALA A 506 -29.84 19.85 19.11
C ALA A 506 -29.67 21.21 18.45
N SER A 507 -30.28 22.26 19.01
CA SER A 507 -30.01 23.63 18.57
C SER A 507 -28.59 24.08 19.00
N ALA A 508 -28.01 25.00 18.23
CA ALA A 508 -26.61 25.45 18.34
C ALA A 508 -26.27 26.30 19.61
N PHE A 509 -27.00 26.13 20.69
CA PHE A 509 -26.67 26.77 21.99
C PHE A 509 -25.84 25.83 22.87
N ALA A 510 -24.57 25.70 22.53
CA ALA A 510 -23.56 25.21 23.44
C ALA A 510 -22.67 26.40 23.82
N ALA A 511 -22.18 26.42 25.04
CA ALA A 511 -21.29 27.44 25.58
C ALA A 511 -19.91 27.57 24.88
N ASN A 512 -19.83 27.14 23.63
CA ASN A 512 -18.61 27.23 22.79
C ASN A 512 -18.96 27.80 21.41
N PRO A 513 -18.67 29.10 21.14
CA PRO A 513 -19.14 29.80 19.93
C PRO A 513 -18.49 29.41 18.62
N GLY A 514 -17.68 28.35 18.55
CA GLY A 514 -16.88 27.96 17.37
C GLY A 514 -17.52 26.96 16.43
N THR A 515 -18.59 26.22 16.78
CA THR A 515 -19.13 25.13 15.95
C THR A 515 -20.59 25.36 15.60
N ARG A 516 -20.83 26.02 14.46
CA ARG A 516 -22.15 26.18 13.83
C ARG A 516 -22.59 24.92 13.05
N ARG A 517 -22.57 23.73 13.63
CA ARG A 517 -23.17 22.55 13.03
C ARG A 517 -24.30 22.06 13.92
N ALA A 518 -25.49 21.86 13.36
CA ALA A 518 -26.58 21.17 14.02
C ALA A 518 -26.06 19.80 14.49
N SER A 519 -25.99 19.58 15.79
CA SER A 519 -25.60 18.31 16.38
C SER A 519 -26.85 17.50 16.72
N VAL A 520 -26.77 16.19 16.56
CA VAL A 520 -27.80 15.26 17.01
C VAL A 520 -27.56 15.00 18.49
N GLY A 521 -28.56 15.27 19.34
CA GLY A 521 -28.55 14.89 20.75
C GLY A 521 -29.23 13.54 20.96
N SER A 522 -28.84 12.81 22.00
CA SER A 522 -29.54 11.60 22.43
C SER A 522 -29.90 11.70 23.91
N PHE A 523 -31.02 11.09 24.30
CA PHE A 523 -31.48 11.04 25.68
C PHE A 523 -31.99 9.66 26.05
N ALA A 524 -31.91 9.33 27.33
CA ALA A 524 -32.63 8.20 27.91
C ALA A 524 -33.02 8.54 29.36
N PHE A 525 -34.18 8.10 29.79
CA PHE A 525 -34.66 8.28 31.15
C PHE A 525 -35.46 7.08 31.64
N LEU A 526 -35.42 6.84 32.93
CA LEU A 526 -36.17 5.81 33.63
C LEU A 526 -36.64 6.35 34.97
N SER A 527 -37.88 6.09 35.36
CA SER A 527 -38.41 6.34 36.72
C SER A 527 -39.36 5.23 37.14
N GLU A 528 -39.37 4.87 38.39
CA GLU A 528 -40.29 3.89 38.99
C GLU A 528 -41.69 4.52 39.31
N GLY A 529 -41.99 5.72 38.84
CA GLY A 529 -43.23 6.47 39.05
C GLY A 529 -43.00 7.91 39.44
N PRO A 530 -44.06 8.71 39.68
CA PRO A 530 -43.95 10.06 40.19
C PRO A 530 -43.28 10.11 41.56
N GLY A 531 -42.40 11.09 41.80
CA GLY A 531 -41.74 11.32 43.10
C GLY A 531 -40.24 11.56 42.98
N ALA A 532 -39.61 11.85 44.13
CA ALA A 532 -38.18 12.10 44.24
C ALA A 532 -37.38 10.82 44.47
N GLY A 533 -36.14 10.77 44.00
CA GLY A 533 -35.12 9.80 44.38
C GLY A 533 -35.13 8.50 43.57
N LYS A 534 -36.10 8.28 42.68
CA LYS A 534 -36.23 7.03 41.95
C LYS A 534 -36.23 7.26 40.43
N GLY A 535 -35.04 7.38 39.86
CA GLY A 535 -34.90 7.52 38.43
C GLY A 535 -33.49 7.75 37.94
N GLN A 536 -33.29 7.59 36.65
CA GLN A 536 -32.04 7.86 35.94
C GLN A 536 -32.34 8.73 34.72
N VAL A 537 -31.48 9.68 34.45
CA VAL A 537 -31.53 10.51 33.26
C VAL A 537 -30.14 10.63 32.66
N GLU A 538 -30.07 10.36 31.37
CA GLU A 538 -28.86 10.58 30.58
C GLU A 538 -29.19 11.43 29.35
N VAL A 539 -28.35 12.42 29.08
CA VAL A 539 -28.46 13.27 27.87
C VAL A 539 -27.08 13.48 27.29
N ASN A 540 -26.91 13.26 26.01
CA ASN A 540 -25.69 13.56 25.27
C ASN A 540 -26.00 14.53 24.14
N VAL A 541 -25.18 15.58 24.01
CA VAL A 541 -25.28 16.59 22.94
C VAL A 541 -23.86 16.99 22.52
N GLY A 542 -23.44 16.57 21.35
CA GLY A 542 -22.05 16.79 20.91
C GLY A 542 -21.05 16.22 21.92
N ALA A 543 -20.16 17.07 22.45
CA ALA A 543 -19.18 16.68 23.46
C ALA A 543 -19.75 16.70 24.91
N LEU A 544 -20.99 17.14 25.11
CA LEU A 544 -21.60 17.21 26.44
C LEU A 544 -22.35 15.92 26.74
N ALA A 545 -21.98 15.24 27.84
CA ALA A 545 -22.64 14.06 28.36
C ALA A 545 -23.09 14.28 29.80
N LEU A 546 -24.41 14.47 30.01
CA LEU A 546 -25.03 14.52 31.34
C LEU A 546 -25.42 13.12 31.79
N ARG A 547 -25.05 12.77 33.01
CA ARG A 547 -25.58 11.60 33.75
C ARG A 547 -26.10 12.04 35.10
N SER A 548 -27.38 11.71 35.40
CA SER A 548 -27.96 12.02 36.70
C SER A 548 -27.24 11.25 37.80
N SER A 549 -26.87 11.94 38.88
CA SER A 549 -26.49 11.33 40.16
C SER A 549 -27.70 11.20 41.09
N ARG A 550 -28.71 12.08 40.93
CA ARG A 550 -29.95 12.08 41.68
C ARG A 550 -31.06 12.74 40.88
N VAL A 551 -32.26 12.14 40.91
CA VAL A 551 -33.50 12.74 40.42
C VAL A 551 -34.27 13.32 41.63
N ASP A 552 -34.47 14.62 41.62
CA ASP A 552 -35.12 15.33 42.74
C ASP A 552 -36.64 15.29 42.63
N ALA A 553 -37.17 15.34 41.42
CA ALA A 553 -38.61 15.25 41.16
C ALA A 553 -38.92 14.68 39.78
N VAL A 554 -39.98 13.92 39.70
CA VAL A 554 -40.63 13.50 38.47
C VAL A 554 -42.11 13.89 38.56
N THR A 555 -42.53 14.77 37.66
CA THR A 555 -43.95 15.21 37.59
C THR A 555 -44.54 14.79 36.27
N VAL A 556 -45.80 14.35 36.28
CA VAL A 556 -46.58 13.96 35.13
C VAL A 556 -47.83 14.81 35.04
N GLU A 557 -47.96 15.57 33.97
CA GLU A 557 -49.11 16.45 33.71
C GLU A 557 -49.67 16.15 32.32
N GLY A 558 -50.70 15.32 32.27
CA GLY A 558 -51.31 14.88 31.00
C GLY A 558 -50.28 14.19 30.12
N THR A 559 -49.93 14.80 28.97
CA THR A 559 -48.95 14.28 28.01
C THR A 559 -47.52 14.77 28.29
N ARG A 560 -47.29 15.52 29.35
CA ARG A 560 -45.99 16.11 29.70
C ARG A 560 -45.40 15.43 30.93
N ILE A 561 -44.13 15.04 30.82
CA ILE A 561 -43.33 14.56 31.96
C ILE A 561 -42.15 15.48 32.13
N ARG A 562 -41.87 15.83 33.39
CA ARG A 562 -40.71 16.65 33.75
C ARG A 562 -39.89 15.94 34.79
N TYR A 563 -38.59 15.76 34.50
CA TYR A 563 -37.56 15.32 35.40
C TYR A 563 -36.73 16.51 35.82
N SER A 564 -36.43 16.65 37.11
CA SER A 564 -35.44 17.59 37.64
C SER A 564 -34.52 16.89 38.61
N GLY A 565 -33.26 17.28 38.62
CA GLY A 565 -32.27 16.62 39.47
C GLY A 565 -30.88 17.19 39.30
N HIS A 566 -29.93 16.42 39.81
CA HIS A 566 -28.50 16.76 39.78
C HIS A 566 -27.75 15.63 39.05
N GLY A 567 -26.61 15.98 38.44
CA GLY A 567 -25.79 15.05 37.71
C GLY A 567 -24.40 15.58 37.40
N THR A 568 -23.62 14.77 36.77
CA THR A 568 -22.29 15.16 36.26
C THR A 568 -22.38 15.45 34.76
N VAL A 569 -21.63 16.43 34.28
CA VAL A 569 -21.38 16.66 32.85
C VAL A 569 -19.96 16.21 32.56
N ASN A 570 -19.83 15.28 31.60
CA ASN A 570 -18.54 14.66 31.27
C ASN A 570 -17.81 14.04 32.49
N GLY A 571 -18.59 13.49 33.42
CA GLY A 571 -18.08 12.88 34.66
C GLY A 571 -17.62 13.90 35.74
N ARG A 572 -17.84 15.20 35.57
CA ARG A 572 -17.38 16.26 36.49
C ARG A 572 -18.52 17.18 36.97
N GLY A 573 -18.31 17.80 38.10
CA GLY A 573 -19.19 18.81 38.66
C GLY A 573 -20.49 18.28 39.23
N ASN A 574 -21.32 19.20 39.76
CA ASN A 574 -22.68 18.94 40.25
C ASN A 574 -23.62 19.88 39.48
N HIS A 575 -24.06 19.42 38.31
CA HIS A 575 -24.95 20.21 37.45
C HIS A 575 -26.40 19.89 37.76
N ARG A 576 -27.21 20.94 37.76
CA ARG A 576 -28.67 20.80 37.83
C ARG A 576 -29.24 20.58 36.45
N PHE A 577 -30.19 19.69 36.30
CA PHE A 577 -30.88 19.48 35.03
C PHE A 577 -32.40 19.55 35.17
N VAL A 578 -33.04 19.94 34.07
CA VAL A 578 -34.46 19.79 33.86
C VAL A 578 -34.66 19.19 32.51
N LEU A 579 -35.29 18.00 32.45
CA LEU A 579 -35.70 17.32 31.24
C LEU A 579 -37.24 17.33 31.19
N THR A 580 -37.80 17.93 30.16
CA THR A 580 -39.26 17.92 29.91
C THR A 580 -39.51 17.16 28.60
N VAL A 581 -40.37 16.15 28.68
CA VAL A 581 -40.81 15.38 27.51
C VAL A 581 -42.31 15.61 27.34
N THR A 582 -42.72 15.95 26.12
CA THR A 582 -44.12 16.16 25.78
C THR A 582 -44.52 15.20 24.67
N ARG A 583 -45.44 14.29 24.94
CA ARG A 583 -45.98 13.34 23.96
C ARG A 583 -46.94 14.04 23.02
N SER A 584 -46.86 13.73 21.74
CA SER A 584 -47.85 14.23 20.75
C SER A 584 -49.20 13.59 20.98
N ALA A 585 -50.24 14.41 21.05
CA ALA A 585 -51.64 13.95 21.13
C ALA A 585 -52.14 13.37 19.80
N LYS A 586 -51.44 13.57 18.67
CA LYS A 586 -51.82 13.08 17.35
C LYS A 586 -51.20 11.73 17.05
N THR A 587 -51.97 10.76 16.55
CA THR A 587 -51.46 9.48 16.08
C THR A 587 -50.43 9.73 14.95
N GLY A 588 -49.17 9.23 15.13
CA GLY A 588 -48.08 9.49 14.21
C GLY A 588 -47.39 10.87 14.37
N GLY A 589 -47.85 11.70 15.33
CA GLY A 589 -47.17 12.95 15.67
C GLY A 589 -45.85 12.69 16.42
N LYS A 590 -44.89 13.57 16.20
CA LYS A 590 -43.58 13.48 16.86
C LYS A 590 -43.62 14.08 18.26
N ASP A 591 -43.05 13.37 19.24
CA ASP A 591 -42.86 13.83 20.59
C ASP A 591 -41.81 14.97 20.65
N ARG A 592 -41.87 15.77 21.70
CA ARG A 592 -40.96 16.91 21.87
C ARG A 592 -40.16 16.76 23.16
N ILE A 593 -38.92 17.23 23.14
CA ILE A 593 -38.03 17.22 24.29
C ILE A 593 -37.44 18.62 24.53
N HIS A 594 -37.43 19.03 25.81
CA HIS A 594 -36.72 20.16 26.28
C HIS A 594 -35.72 19.74 27.37
N VAL A 595 -34.46 20.08 27.18
CA VAL A 595 -33.37 19.80 28.15
C VAL A 595 -32.70 21.11 28.51
N ARG A 596 -32.62 21.38 29.82
CA ARG A 596 -31.84 22.51 30.40
C ARG A 596 -30.87 21.94 31.40
N ILE A 597 -29.59 22.32 31.28
CA ILE A 597 -28.50 21.92 32.18
C ILE A 597 -27.82 23.20 32.65
N THR A 598 -27.65 23.33 33.97
CA THR A 598 -27.04 24.50 34.62
C THR A 598 -26.07 24.09 35.70
N HIS A 599 -25.12 24.97 36.04
CA HIS A 599 -24.31 24.85 37.23
C HIS A 599 -24.25 26.20 37.96
N THR A 600 -23.83 26.19 39.23
CA THR A 600 -23.58 27.41 40.00
C THR A 600 -22.12 27.77 39.85
N ASP A 601 -21.81 28.98 39.40
CA ASP A 601 -20.46 29.49 39.32
C ASP A 601 -19.88 29.67 40.74
N PRO A 602 -18.74 29.07 41.08
CA PRO A 602 -18.19 29.13 42.43
C PRO A 602 -17.71 30.51 42.84
N GLY A 603 -17.39 31.39 41.88
CA GLY A 603 -16.86 32.73 42.16
C GLY A 603 -17.94 33.80 42.34
N THR A 604 -19.05 33.67 41.62
CA THR A 604 -20.12 34.65 41.57
C THR A 604 -21.44 34.20 42.22
N ASN A 605 -21.54 32.93 42.54
CA ASN A 605 -22.76 32.26 43.02
C ASN A 605 -23.97 32.38 42.06
N ALA A 606 -23.70 32.69 40.77
CA ALA A 606 -24.70 32.83 39.74
C ALA A 606 -25.00 31.50 39.06
N GLU A 607 -26.24 31.30 38.61
CA GLU A 607 -26.60 30.16 37.78
C GLU A 607 -26.09 30.37 36.34
N VAL A 608 -25.27 29.45 35.85
CA VAL A 608 -24.71 29.43 34.50
C VAL A 608 -25.41 28.33 33.70
N VAL A 609 -25.86 28.64 32.51
CA VAL A 609 -26.50 27.67 31.60
C VAL A 609 -25.44 26.99 30.78
N ASP A 610 -25.27 25.68 30.97
CA ASP A 610 -24.35 24.84 30.20
C ASP A 610 -24.99 24.38 28.86
N TYR A 611 -26.29 24.09 28.90
CA TYR A 611 -27.08 23.70 27.75
C TYR A 611 -28.57 24.01 27.92
N ASP A 612 -29.21 24.53 26.89
CA ASP A 612 -30.65 24.74 26.81
C ASP A 612 -31.07 24.63 25.34
N ASN A 613 -32.00 23.74 25.01
CA ASN A 613 -32.50 23.55 23.65
C ASN A 613 -33.85 24.25 23.35
N VAL A 614 -34.33 25.07 24.31
CA VAL A 614 -35.44 25.97 24.09
C VAL A 614 -34.91 27.39 23.84
N GLU A 615 -35.38 28.02 22.79
CA GLU A 615 -35.09 29.42 22.50
C GLU A 615 -35.82 30.32 23.51
N VAL A 616 -35.03 30.98 24.37
CA VAL A 616 -35.58 31.96 25.33
C VAL A 616 -35.72 33.30 24.61
N ARG A 617 -36.94 33.75 24.38
CA ARG A 617 -37.23 35.17 24.05
C ARG A 617 -36.94 36.01 25.28
N GLY A 618 -35.75 36.51 25.41
CA GLY A 618 -35.35 37.42 26.46
C GLY A 618 -33.84 37.68 26.44
N ASN A 619 -33.45 38.93 26.68
CA ASN A 619 -32.08 39.39 26.64
C ASN A 619 -31.14 38.57 27.55
N LEU A 620 -30.53 37.51 27.01
CA LEU A 620 -29.35 36.91 27.63
C LEU A 620 -28.14 37.73 27.19
N ARG A 621 -27.56 38.48 28.14
CA ARG A 621 -26.25 39.10 27.96
C ARG A 621 -25.21 37.99 28.07
N SER A 622 -24.47 37.73 26.98
CA SER A 622 -23.25 36.96 27.09
C SER A 622 -22.23 37.77 27.92
N ASN A 623 -21.55 37.12 28.83
CA ASN A 623 -20.56 37.76 29.71
C ASN A 623 -19.19 37.93 29.02
N ASP A 624 -19.18 38.02 27.67
CA ASP A 624 -17.96 38.18 26.85
C ASP A 624 -17.65 39.62 26.44
N GLY A 625 -18.30 40.59 27.05
CA GLY A 625 -17.97 42.02 26.86
C GLY A 625 -18.22 42.62 25.47
N ALA A 626 -18.68 41.86 24.50
CA ALA A 626 -18.95 42.32 23.15
C ALA A 626 -20.44 42.18 22.80
N GLY A 627 -21.19 43.27 22.97
CA GLY A 627 -22.65 43.36 22.75
C GLY A 627 -23.12 43.10 21.33
N LYS A 628 -23.13 41.85 20.85
CA LYS A 628 -23.76 41.44 19.60
C LYS A 628 -25.10 40.77 19.86
N ARG A 629 -26.16 41.37 19.28
CA ARG A 629 -27.49 40.76 19.19
C ARG A 629 -27.44 39.52 18.29
N VAL A 630 -27.91 38.37 18.78
CA VAL A 630 -28.15 37.18 17.99
C VAL A 630 -29.62 37.18 17.52
N ALA A 631 -29.81 36.96 16.23
CA ALA A 631 -31.11 36.97 15.58
C ALA A 631 -32.00 35.79 16.03
N SER A 632 -33.28 36.04 16.17
CA SER A 632 -34.32 35.10 16.58
C SER A 632 -34.61 34.06 15.48
N GLY A 633 -34.54 32.77 15.82
CA GLY A 633 -35.10 31.64 15.03
C GLY A 633 -36.29 31.01 15.78
N ALA A 634 -37.15 30.33 15.09
CA ALA A 634 -38.51 29.96 15.47
C ALA A 634 -38.71 29.17 16.77
N GLU A 635 -39.80 29.41 17.48
CA GLU A 635 -40.24 28.73 18.72
C GLU A 635 -40.43 27.21 18.49
N GLY A 636 -39.85 26.38 19.34
CA GLY A 636 -40.26 25.01 19.48
C GLY A 636 -39.24 24.09 20.18
N ASP A 637 -39.74 23.25 21.09
CA ASP A 637 -39.02 22.11 21.64
C ASP A 637 -38.49 21.22 20.50
N ALA A 638 -37.29 20.61 20.68
CA ALA A 638 -36.73 19.71 19.68
C ALA A 638 -37.62 18.48 19.44
N VAL A 639 -37.77 18.10 18.17
CA VAL A 639 -38.55 16.91 17.76
C VAL A 639 -37.78 15.65 18.05
N VAL A 640 -38.43 14.66 18.65
CA VAL A 640 -37.83 13.40 19.08
C VAL A 640 -38.05 12.30 18.04
N GLU A 641 -36.98 11.60 17.67
CA GLU A 641 -37.05 10.31 17.00
C GLU A 641 -36.70 9.22 18.05
N GLY A 642 -37.69 8.54 18.58
CA GLY A 642 -37.51 7.50 19.61
C GLY A 642 -38.83 7.04 20.24
N ARG A 643 -38.75 6.16 21.22
CA ARG A 643 -39.92 5.62 21.94
C ARG A 643 -40.04 6.27 23.30
N ILE A 644 -41.22 6.80 23.59
CA ILE A 644 -41.58 7.27 24.92
C ILE A 644 -42.74 6.41 25.43
N ASN A 645 -42.55 5.73 26.54
CA ASN A 645 -43.57 4.94 27.22
C ASN A 645 -44.03 5.65 28.48
N PHE A 646 -45.30 6.03 28.50
CA PHE A 646 -45.99 6.44 29.71
C PHE A 646 -46.67 5.21 30.29
N GLY A 647 -45.95 4.46 31.11
CA GLY A 647 -46.55 3.36 31.89
C GLY A 647 -47.36 3.96 33.04
N VAL A 648 -48.63 4.18 32.83
CA VAL A 648 -49.59 4.41 33.91
C VAL A 648 -50.53 3.22 33.88
N ASN A 649 -50.51 2.40 34.97
CA ASN A 649 -51.66 1.59 35.30
C ASN A 649 -52.63 2.41 36.10
#